data_7f30c7f86a803541907ba441bbfbc792
#
_entry.id   7f30c7f86a803541907ba441bbfbc792
#
_cell.length_a   1.000
_cell.length_b   1.000
_cell.length_c   1.000
_cell.angle_alpha   90.00
_cell.angle_beta   90.00
_cell.angle_gamma   90.00
#
_symmetry.space_group_name_H-M   'P 1'
#
loop_
_entity.id
_entity.type
_entity.pdbx_description
1 polymer ?
#
loop_
_entity_poly.entity_id
_entity_poly.type
_entity_poly.pdbx_seq_one_letter_code
_entity_poly.pdbx_strand_id
1 'polypeptide(L)'
;MKKRLISLLLAFSMMLTFLPAGAVSAFAEENIDSNKGILIPENYTGNEYIIENENTTYQMKGNYNFPIKITAKGVIINIVGDITYGFDSYHDGKWDFSYLIDVQTTGGVTINNNNYNVTTSESKCGFVATWGNGTVAGSAIINGGRYTTYNQEPFWNSQAEMTLTNVTAECQNDLAVTNREGTMIIDGGSYKSINSTAIYNNRGGEMTIKGKPEVVAQNGVALCSASGVVTVEGGSFSGGNGSYSDSYWTSAESAVCNGKSSKMTITGGTFTGTDRADAIVNNGEMHIANATVDAKNGSALKNQDLGDGTHSASTEIISGTFKNSAKGIDLQSGSVVLKDAEFSGNGADIYLNTGKQITIEKTFNHNATVGCADPSDGLQLTTATTGKYQKNLNLTSANEDYLVGYKTEDGKEYRCLSKKVGVTVSDPEGEVKAGDPAKFTVTLVHTGSTGTGILTFGDKNSEIEYKDKNGAYQPMPKDSKDGLEVDLSGNNKNYEFRITPKDAGEQKLTAAVVRDAVELGTADKDFTVAGRVHTTVTIEGLEDAVIKEGESKDFTVKVTPNDDANLGEAFIDFGNKNSEIEYQDKNGEYKPMPEDGLKIGLGDGEVEREFRIAPKETGKQTLTAAVKKDKNELARDEKDFVVSEMPILTLKDGVITSVTVPGKDGADPEDITEIVKKNANEDGSFHVPEGATVSVAFDKDAFADSGLKFGHWDITGLDDPNAYQDKESFAFVMPAKAVTLKAMTQDASIEDDEPDIVGPIVIGTTVVVGGAVLGYQAYSLGAEFAGKLMALPYFPSNRSALAMMLWEDAGKPMPESELLYPDVGQEEQDMDLQHAARWAMENELIPDLNDEGTAPEEMKFYPDNTVSKIDVLNAWQKAQELKQNA
;
A
#
# COMPACT_ATOMS: atom_id res chain seq x y z
N MET A 1 -25.59 14.68 -31.20
CA MET A 1 -24.29 15.01 -31.77
C MET A 1 -23.10 14.47 -30.96
N LYS A 2 -23.10 14.50 -29.63
CA LYS A 2 -21.96 13.98 -28.80
C LYS A 2 -21.59 12.51 -28.99
N LYS A 3 -22.56 11.60 -29.23
CA LYS A 3 -22.28 10.16 -29.45
C LYS A 3 -21.62 9.85 -30.80
N ARG A 4 -21.80 10.70 -31.80
CA ARG A 4 -21.17 10.52 -33.14
C ARG A 4 -19.73 11.02 -33.19
N LEU A 5 -19.39 12.01 -32.32
CA LEU A 5 -18.03 12.52 -32.21
C LEU A 5 -17.10 11.51 -31.52
N ILE A 6 -17.62 10.84 -30.45
CA ILE A 6 -16.86 9.82 -29.74
C ILE A 6 -16.65 8.57 -30.62
N SER A 7 -17.62 8.19 -31.44
CA SER A 7 -17.47 7.07 -32.39
C SER A 7 -16.49 7.39 -33.52
N LEU A 8 -16.39 8.66 -33.94
CA LEU A 8 -15.40 9.08 -34.96
C LEU A 8 -13.97 9.12 -34.39
N LEU A 9 -13.81 9.56 -33.14
CA LEU A 9 -12.50 9.52 -32.42
C LEU A 9 -12.05 8.08 -32.15
N LEU A 10 -12.96 7.18 -31.76
CA LEU A 10 -12.62 5.76 -31.60
C LEU A 10 -12.27 5.09 -32.94
N ALA A 11 -12.97 5.42 -34.01
CA ALA A 11 -12.67 4.88 -35.34
C ALA A 11 -11.33 5.41 -35.90
N PHE A 12 -10.97 6.66 -35.58
CA PHE A 12 -9.67 7.23 -35.96
C PHE A 12 -8.52 6.63 -35.14
N SER A 13 -8.71 6.39 -33.84
CA SER A 13 -7.70 5.72 -33.01
C SER A 13 -7.52 4.24 -33.40
N MET A 14 -8.59 3.56 -33.81
CA MET A 14 -8.49 2.17 -34.31
C MET A 14 -7.86 2.06 -35.71
N MET A 15 -7.93 3.08 -36.57
CA MET A 15 -7.21 3.05 -37.85
C MET A 15 -5.71 3.28 -37.71
N LEU A 16 -5.23 3.98 -36.66
CA LEU A 16 -3.80 4.15 -36.41
C LEU A 16 -3.14 2.92 -35.74
N THR A 17 -3.92 2.02 -35.14
CA THR A 17 -3.39 0.79 -34.48
C THR A 17 -3.13 -0.36 -35.46
N PHE A 18 -3.45 -0.23 -36.76
CA PHE A 18 -3.21 -1.26 -37.79
C PHE A 18 -1.97 -1.03 -38.68
N LEU A 19 -1.12 -0.09 -38.33
CA LEU A 19 0.23 -0.09 -38.87
C LEU A 19 1.07 -1.08 -38.03
N PRO A 20 1.60 -2.16 -38.61
CA PRO A 20 2.37 -3.14 -37.85
C PRO A 20 3.56 -2.44 -37.20
N ALA A 21 3.74 -2.62 -35.89
CA ALA A 21 4.90 -2.12 -35.13
C ALA A 21 6.25 -2.63 -35.70
N GLY A 22 6.23 -3.58 -36.64
CA GLY A 22 7.37 -4.04 -37.37
C GLY A 22 7.81 -3.18 -38.56
N ALA A 23 6.98 -2.19 -38.98
CA ALA A 23 7.40 -1.33 -40.11
C ALA A 23 8.31 -0.17 -39.67
N VAL A 24 8.36 0.17 -38.39
CA VAL A 24 9.20 1.27 -37.89
C VAL A 24 10.59 0.78 -37.48
N SER A 25 10.75 -0.48 -37.11
CA SER A 25 12.05 -1.07 -36.76
C SER A 25 12.87 -1.52 -38.00
N ALA A 26 12.24 -1.61 -39.18
CA ALA A 26 12.95 -1.99 -40.39
C ALA A 26 13.77 -0.85 -41.02
N PHE A 27 13.61 0.39 -40.52
CA PHE A 27 14.42 1.52 -41.01
C PHE A 27 15.71 1.75 -40.20
N ALA A 28 16.02 0.96 -39.22
CA ALA A 28 17.18 1.18 -38.34
C ALA A 28 18.50 0.58 -38.86
N GLU A 29 18.50 -0.22 -39.92
CA GLU A 29 19.72 -0.88 -40.45
C GLU A 29 19.87 -0.93 -41.97
N GLU A 30 19.18 -0.12 -42.77
CA GLU A 30 19.58 0.04 -44.12
C GLU A 30 20.74 1.05 -44.21
N ASN A 31 21.91 0.59 -44.57
CA ASN A 31 23.03 1.40 -45.06
C ASN A 31 22.49 2.42 -46.07
N ILE A 32 22.40 3.69 -45.65
CA ILE A 32 21.98 4.76 -46.56
C ILE A 32 23.04 4.79 -47.67
N ASP A 33 22.68 4.23 -48.82
CA ASP A 33 23.46 4.26 -49.98
C ASP A 33 23.69 5.73 -50.36
N SER A 34 24.95 6.19 -50.23
CA SER A 34 25.36 7.57 -50.46
C SER A 34 24.99 8.10 -51.85
N ASN A 35 24.46 7.26 -52.71
CA ASN A 35 24.07 7.60 -54.09
C ASN A 35 22.55 7.89 -54.25
N LYS A 36 21.74 7.90 -53.20
CA LYS A 36 20.28 8.10 -53.33
C LYS A 36 19.80 9.44 -52.79
N GLY A 37 20.24 10.53 -53.33
CA GLY A 37 19.72 11.86 -53.03
C GLY A 37 20.64 12.99 -53.47
N ILE A 38 20.09 14.20 -53.59
CA ILE A 38 20.83 15.40 -53.97
C ILE A 38 21.48 15.95 -52.72
N LEU A 39 22.81 16.02 -52.66
CA LEU A 39 23.50 16.66 -51.53
C LEU A 39 23.26 18.17 -51.56
N ILE A 40 22.74 18.72 -50.44
CA ILE A 40 22.64 20.18 -50.28
C ILE A 40 24.05 20.72 -50.07
N PRO A 41 24.52 21.68 -50.90
CA PRO A 41 25.90 22.15 -50.84
C PRO A 41 26.16 22.96 -49.56
N GLU A 42 27.27 22.65 -48.85
CA GLU A 42 27.68 23.38 -47.62
C GLU A 42 28.16 24.81 -47.92
N ASN A 43 28.65 25.06 -49.16
CA ASN A 43 29.25 26.34 -49.56
C ASN A 43 28.34 27.18 -50.46
N TYR A 44 27.04 27.11 -50.27
CA TYR A 44 26.08 27.93 -50.97
C TYR A 44 26.25 29.40 -50.64
N THR A 45 26.31 30.30 -51.60
CA THR A 45 26.61 31.72 -51.40
C THR A 45 25.36 32.62 -51.45
N GLY A 46 24.20 32.02 -51.64
CA GLY A 46 22.91 32.78 -51.56
C GLY A 46 22.46 32.99 -50.12
N ASN A 47 21.50 33.92 -49.93
CA ASN A 47 20.96 34.22 -48.59
C ASN A 47 20.05 33.10 -48.03
N GLU A 48 19.38 32.34 -48.90
CA GLU A 48 18.59 31.15 -48.57
C GLU A 48 18.71 30.10 -49.70
N TYR A 49 18.65 28.81 -49.39
CA TYR A 49 18.56 27.73 -50.32
C TYR A 49 17.13 27.24 -50.48
N ILE A 50 16.50 27.40 -51.65
CA ILE A 50 15.08 27.09 -51.83
C ILE A 50 14.96 25.71 -52.49
N ILE A 51 14.17 24.83 -51.90
CA ILE A 51 13.78 23.52 -52.41
C ILE A 51 12.42 23.63 -53.05
N GLU A 52 12.33 23.54 -54.40
CA GLU A 52 11.13 23.65 -55.20
C GLU A 52 10.80 22.33 -55.93
N ASN A 53 11.69 21.32 -55.89
CA ASN A 53 11.46 20.04 -56.58
C ASN A 53 10.62 19.09 -55.73
N GLU A 54 9.40 18.82 -56.18
CA GLU A 54 8.48 17.91 -55.51
C GLU A 54 8.98 16.47 -55.50
N ASN A 55 8.63 15.68 -54.48
CA ASN A 55 8.93 14.25 -54.33
C ASN A 55 10.40 13.90 -54.53
N THR A 56 11.28 14.77 -54.08
CA THR A 56 12.73 14.66 -54.28
C THR A 56 13.42 14.38 -52.95
N THR A 57 14.41 13.49 -52.98
CA THR A 57 15.24 13.16 -51.81
C THR A 57 16.53 13.99 -51.84
N TYR A 58 16.83 14.60 -50.71
CA TYR A 58 18.03 15.37 -50.45
C TYR A 58 18.85 14.73 -49.34
N GLN A 59 20.15 15.05 -49.29
CA GLN A 59 21.06 14.67 -48.22
C GLN A 59 21.71 15.89 -47.60
N MET A 60 21.94 15.83 -46.28
CA MET A 60 22.59 16.89 -45.49
C MET A 60 23.72 16.31 -44.65
N LYS A 61 24.86 17.01 -44.57
CA LYS A 61 25.97 16.81 -43.65
C LYS A 61 26.88 18.04 -43.68
N GLY A 62 27.71 18.23 -42.63
CA GLY A 62 28.72 19.29 -42.56
C GLY A 62 28.20 20.63 -42.09
N ASN A 63 28.65 21.74 -42.67
CA ASN A 63 28.45 23.10 -42.11
C ASN A 63 27.53 23.92 -43.01
N TYR A 64 26.51 24.55 -42.38
CA TYR A 64 25.55 25.42 -43.07
C TYR A 64 25.52 26.82 -42.42
N ASN A 65 25.68 27.86 -43.26
CA ASN A 65 25.60 29.26 -42.85
C ASN A 65 24.45 30.00 -43.54
N PHE A 66 23.42 29.30 -43.98
CA PHE A 66 22.23 29.79 -44.68
C PHE A 66 21.02 28.92 -44.34
N PRO A 67 19.80 29.51 -44.34
CA PRO A 67 18.55 28.75 -44.15
C PRO A 67 18.19 27.99 -45.46
N ILE A 68 17.49 26.86 -45.26
CA ILE A 68 16.90 26.03 -46.29
C ILE A 68 15.39 26.19 -46.25
N LYS A 69 14.82 26.78 -47.29
CA LYS A 69 13.38 26.97 -47.40
C LYS A 69 12.77 25.90 -48.27
N ILE A 70 11.77 25.20 -47.81
CA ILE A 70 11.09 24.11 -48.54
C ILE A 70 9.68 24.58 -48.89
N THR A 71 9.45 24.76 -50.19
CA THR A 71 8.14 25.09 -50.78
C THR A 71 7.54 23.94 -51.56
N ALA A 72 8.31 22.90 -51.83
CA ALA A 72 7.92 21.71 -52.56
C ALA A 72 7.30 20.63 -51.70
N LYS A 73 6.41 19.82 -52.26
CA LYS A 73 5.73 18.71 -51.59
C LYS A 73 6.54 17.41 -51.67
N GLY A 74 6.35 16.55 -50.64
CA GLY A 74 6.91 15.21 -50.63
C GLY A 74 8.44 15.17 -50.58
N VAL A 75 9.08 16.20 -50.08
CA VAL A 75 10.52 16.28 -49.93
C VAL A 75 11.00 15.36 -48.82
N ILE A 76 12.04 14.61 -49.08
CA ILE A 76 12.72 13.78 -48.08
C ILE A 76 14.15 14.35 -47.90
N ILE A 77 14.50 14.62 -46.64
CA ILE A 77 15.86 15.01 -46.28
C ILE A 77 16.48 13.89 -45.42
N ASN A 78 17.55 13.30 -45.86
CA ASN A 78 18.33 12.34 -45.10
C ASN A 78 19.59 13.02 -44.55
N ILE A 79 19.70 13.07 -43.23
CA ILE A 79 20.93 13.52 -42.57
C ILE A 79 21.91 12.35 -42.57
N VAL A 80 23.02 12.51 -43.28
CA VAL A 80 24.00 11.46 -43.52
C VAL A 80 25.37 11.72 -42.88
N GLY A 81 25.43 12.70 -41.99
CA GLY A 81 26.62 13.05 -41.21
C GLY A 81 26.27 14.16 -40.22
N ASP A 82 27.15 14.42 -39.26
CA ASP A 82 26.96 15.50 -38.31
C ASP A 82 26.79 16.85 -39.00
N ILE A 83 25.94 17.70 -38.46
CA ILE A 83 25.64 19.03 -38.98
C ILE A 83 26.01 20.06 -37.90
N THR A 84 26.76 21.08 -38.32
CA THR A 84 26.90 22.33 -37.57
C THR A 84 26.30 23.46 -38.41
N TYR A 85 25.49 24.29 -37.80
CA TYR A 85 24.87 25.41 -38.50
C TYR A 85 24.84 26.67 -37.65
N GLY A 86 24.80 27.82 -38.32
CA GLY A 86 24.61 29.11 -37.69
C GLY A 86 24.71 30.22 -38.73
N PHE A 87 23.81 31.18 -38.62
CA PHE A 87 23.77 32.37 -39.46
C PHE A 87 23.18 33.51 -38.71
N ASP A 88 23.60 34.72 -39.02
CA ASP A 88 23.03 35.90 -38.44
C ASP A 88 21.72 36.30 -39.15
N SER A 89 20.62 36.29 -38.39
CA SER A 89 19.26 36.53 -38.90
C SER A 89 18.86 37.99 -38.90
N TYR A 90 19.84 38.93 -38.86
CA TYR A 90 19.53 40.35 -38.86
C TYR A 90 19.24 40.82 -40.28
N HIS A 91 17.96 40.83 -40.70
CA HIS A 91 17.45 41.45 -41.88
C HIS A 91 16.54 42.63 -41.54
N ASP A 92 16.77 43.79 -42.07
CA ASP A 92 15.94 45.04 -42.06
C ASP A 92 15.51 45.57 -40.68
N GLY A 93 16.36 45.42 -39.65
CA GLY A 93 16.07 45.96 -38.35
C GLY A 93 15.01 45.21 -37.53
N LYS A 94 14.61 44.02 -37.96
CA LYS A 94 13.74 43.10 -37.24
C LYS A 94 14.50 41.83 -36.87
N TRP A 95 14.31 41.39 -35.64
CA TRP A 95 14.73 40.09 -35.22
C TRP A 95 13.69 39.07 -35.71
N ASP A 96 13.97 38.39 -36.82
CA ASP A 96 13.20 37.22 -37.23
C ASP A 96 13.86 35.97 -36.67
N PHE A 97 13.06 35.05 -36.17
CA PHE A 97 13.50 33.77 -35.69
C PHE A 97 14.07 32.98 -36.85
N SER A 98 15.29 32.46 -36.74
CA SER A 98 15.97 31.73 -37.82
C SER A 98 16.01 30.26 -37.54
N TYR A 99 15.65 29.49 -38.53
CA TYR A 99 15.74 28.04 -38.54
C TYR A 99 16.55 27.56 -39.74
N LEU A 100 17.31 26.46 -39.53
CA LEU A 100 18.08 25.88 -40.65
C LEU A 100 17.14 25.38 -41.74
N ILE A 101 16.00 24.77 -41.34
CA ILE A 101 15.00 24.28 -42.31
C ILE A 101 13.68 24.98 -42.03
N ASP A 102 13.18 25.69 -43.04
CA ASP A 102 11.90 26.40 -43.00
C ASP A 102 10.92 25.70 -43.96
N VAL A 103 9.87 25.08 -43.38
CA VAL A 103 8.88 24.30 -44.14
C VAL A 103 7.62 25.12 -44.36
N GLN A 104 7.37 25.47 -45.63
CA GLN A 104 6.22 26.29 -46.04
C GLN A 104 5.34 25.57 -47.09
N THR A 105 5.21 24.24 -47.02
CA THR A 105 4.49 23.45 -48.02
C THR A 105 3.45 22.54 -47.36
N THR A 106 2.28 22.36 -48.01
CA THR A 106 1.20 21.47 -47.58
C THR A 106 1.45 19.98 -47.85
N GLY A 107 2.48 19.65 -48.60
CA GLY A 107 2.70 18.32 -49.14
C GLY A 107 3.54 17.37 -48.31
N GLY A 108 3.86 17.75 -47.08
CA GLY A 108 4.69 16.95 -46.17
C GLY A 108 6.19 16.95 -46.53
N VAL A 109 6.99 17.18 -45.51
CA VAL A 109 8.46 17.06 -45.59
C VAL A 109 8.87 15.96 -44.58
N THR A 110 9.72 15.02 -45.01
CA THR A 110 10.23 14.00 -44.07
C THR A 110 11.72 14.21 -43.88
N ILE A 111 12.16 14.35 -42.64
CA ILE A 111 13.57 14.46 -42.27
C ILE A 111 13.96 13.22 -41.48
N ASN A 112 14.88 12.43 -42.05
CA ASN A 112 15.41 11.23 -41.42
C ASN A 112 16.82 11.49 -40.89
N ASN A 113 17.03 11.22 -39.61
CA ASN A 113 18.34 11.39 -39.00
C ASN A 113 18.70 10.13 -38.19
N ASN A 114 19.66 9.37 -38.69
CA ASN A 114 20.15 8.14 -38.09
C ASN A 114 21.18 8.43 -36.99
N ASN A 115 20.75 9.16 -35.91
CA ASN A 115 21.55 9.50 -34.74
C ASN A 115 22.77 10.43 -34.98
N TYR A 116 22.82 11.17 -36.05
CA TYR A 116 23.81 12.20 -36.23
C TYR A 116 23.49 13.42 -35.38
N ASN A 117 24.54 14.15 -34.96
CA ASN A 117 24.40 15.38 -34.19
C ASN A 117 24.11 16.54 -35.11
N VAL A 118 23.13 17.36 -34.75
CA VAL A 118 22.80 18.61 -35.41
C VAL A 118 22.95 19.72 -34.36
N THR A 119 23.94 20.56 -34.49
CA THR A 119 24.34 21.54 -33.47
C THR A 119 24.44 22.93 -34.08
N THR A 120 23.87 23.94 -33.42
CA THR A 120 24.06 25.33 -33.83
C THR A 120 25.38 25.88 -33.33
N SER A 121 26.08 26.62 -34.19
CA SER A 121 27.22 27.44 -33.82
C SER A 121 26.83 28.85 -33.37
N GLU A 122 25.60 29.25 -33.62
CA GLU A 122 25.05 30.57 -33.30
C GLU A 122 23.92 30.46 -32.24
N SER A 123 23.85 31.48 -31.40
CA SER A 123 22.98 31.45 -30.25
C SER A 123 21.47 31.67 -30.53
N LYS A 124 21.09 31.96 -31.78
CA LYS A 124 19.73 32.33 -32.17
C LYS A 124 19.16 31.52 -33.33
N CYS A 125 19.68 30.35 -33.58
CA CYS A 125 19.22 29.49 -34.69
C CYS A 125 18.56 28.22 -34.14
N GLY A 126 17.32 27.92 -34.57
CA GLY A 126 16.63 26.64 -34.39
C GLY A 126 16.89 25.71 -35.57
N PHE A 127 16.42 24.47 -35.50
CA PHE A 127 16.64 23.48 -36.55
C PHE A 127 15.48 23.45 -37.55
N VAL A 128 14.26 23.20 -37.18
CA VAL A 128 13.08 23.12 -38.08
C VAL A 128 11.98 24.04 -37.61
N ALA A 129 11.50 24.89 -38.52
CA ALA A 129 10.24 25.59 -38.39
C ALA A 129 9.22 25.10 -39.42
N THR A 130 7.99 24.91 -39.00
CA THR A 130 6.84 24.68 -39.88
C THR A 130 5.83 25.81 -39.69
N TRP A 131 5.37 26.37 -40.85
CA TRP A 131 4.49 27.53 -40.83
C TRP A 131 3.20 27.28 -41.60
N GLY A 132 2.10 27.86 -41.04
CA GLY A 132 0.83 27.95 -41.73
C GLY A 132 0.35 29.43 -41.76
N ASN A 133 -0.49 29.78 -42.70
CA ASN A 133 -1.08 31.13 -42.81
C ASN A 133 -2.61 31.12 -42.96
N GLY A 134 -3.26 30.05 -42.45
CA GLY A 134 -4.71 29.89 -42.50
C GLY A 134 -5.23 29.32 -43.85
N THR A 135 -4.44 29.37 -44.90
CA THR A 135 -4.76 28.78 -46.24
C THR A 135 -3.81 27.67 -46.64
N VAL A 136 -2.59 27.69 -46.10
CA VAL A 136 -1.54 26.69 -46.34
C VAL A 136 -0.97 26.34 -44.97
N ALA A 137 -1.02 25.08 -44.56
CA ALA A 137 -0.33 24.59 -43.39
C ALA A 137 0.87 23.78 -43.81
N GLY A 138 2.06 24.13 -43.30
CA GLY A 138 3.26 23.31 -43.45
C GLY A 138 3.07 21.93 -42.80
N SER A 139 3.80 20.93 -43.25
CA SER A 139 3.79 19.62 -42.61
C SER A 139 5.19 19.03 -42.59
N ALA A 140 5.70 18.63 -41.44
CA ALA A 140 7.01 18.04 -41.28
C ALA A 140 6.97 16.79 -40.39
N ILE A 141 7.67 15.73 -40.78
CA ILE A 141 7.92 14.53 -40.01
C ILE A 141 9.44 14.42 -39.81
N ILE A 142 9.87 14.41 -38.56
CA ILE A 142 11.27 14.32 -38.16
C ILE A 142 11.46 12.98 -37.44
N ASN A 143 12.32 12.12 -38.03
CA ASN A 143 12.61 10.80 -37.52
C ASN A 143 14.04 10.72 -36.97
N GLY A 144 14.19 10.51 -35.66
CA GLY A 144 15.44 10.31 -34.96
C GLY A 144 16.34 11.56 -34.88
N GLY A 145 17.59 11.34 -34.49
CA GLY A 145 18.65 12.36 -34.45
C GLY A 145 18.79 13.07 -33.09
N ARG A 146 19.95 13.77 -32.99
CA ARG A 146 20.26 14.60 -31.80
C ARG A 146 20.39 16.05 -32.25
N TYR A 147 19.64 16.93 -31.63
CA TYR A 147 19.51 18.34 -31.97
C TYR A 147 19.85 19.18 -30.76
N THR A 148 20.93 19.95 -30.84
CA THR A 148 21.37 20.79 -29.70
C THR A 148 21.41 22.26 -30.15
N THR A 149 20.68 23.09 -29.44
CA THR A 149 20.62 24.55 -29.69
C THR A 149 20.94 25.31 -28.40
N TYR A 150 21.16 26.61 -28.51
CA TYR A 150 21.56 27.44 -27.37
C TYR A 150 20.49 28.42 -26.88
N ASN A 151 20.03 29.37 -27.70
CA ASN A 151 19.04 30.39 -27.31
C ASN A 151 17.78 30.41 -28.22
N GLN A 152 17.58 29.36 -29.01
CA GLN A 152 16.44 29.19 -29.88
C GLN A 152 16.03 27.73 -29.85
N GLU A 153 14.71 27.47 -29.78
CA GLU A 153 14.20 26.11 -29.83
C GLU A 153 14.57 25.37 -31.12
N PRO A 154 15.00 24.10 -31.05
CA PRO A 154 15.27 23.30 -32.25
C PRO A 154 14.04 23.06 -33.12
N PHE A 155 12.83 23.01 -32.53
CA PHE A 155 11.60 22.68 -33.27
C PHE A 155 10.48 23.69 -32.94
N TRP A 156 10.04 24.35 -34.04
CA TRP A 156 8.94 25.32 -34.00
C TRP A 156 7.82 24.93 -34.94
N ASN A 157 6.61 24.77 -34.43
CA ASN A 157 5.40 24.53 -35.24
C ASN A 157 4.42 25.67 -35.06
N SER A 158 4.02 26.37 -36.12
CA SER A 158 3.07 27.48 -36.05
C SER A 158 2.01 27.36 -37.12
N GLN A 159 0.75 27.14 -36.71
CA GLN A 159 -0.40 26.96 -37.61
C GLN A 159 -0.19 25.86 -38.67
N ALA A 160 0.60 24.80 -38.30
CA ALA A 160 1.09 23.78 -39.21
C ALA A 160 1.04 22.42 -38.53
N GLU A 161 1.55 21.40 -39.19
CA GLU A 161 1.63 20.04 -38.64
C GLU A 161 3.10 19.62 -38.44
N MET A 162 3.43 19.05 -37.28
CA MET A 162 4.74 18.49 -37.00
C MET A 162 4.66 17.17 -36.28
N THR A 163 5.43 16.19 -36.72
CA THR A 163 5.60 14.92 -36.02
C THR A 163 7.06 14.71 -35.71
N LEU A 164 7.39 14.47 -34.46
CA LEU A 164 8.71 14.13 -33.93
C LEU A 164 8.72 12.67 -33.49
N THR A 165 9.51 11.81 -34.12
CA THR A 165 9.58 10.39 -33.79
C THR A 165 10.98 10.03 -33.29
N ASN A 166 11.08 9.58 -32.01
CA ASN A 166 12.36 9.19 -31.37
C ASN A 166 13.48 10.27 -31.52
N VAL A 167 13.10 11.53 -31.39
CA VAL A 167 14.02 12.67 -31.51
C VAL A 167 14.66 12.96 -30.15
N THR A 168 15.95 13.27 -30.14
CA THR A 168 16.63 13.86 -28.99
C THR A 168 16.86 15.35 -29.25
N ALA A 169 16.20 16.21 -28.47
CA ALA A 169 16.28 17.67 -28.57
C ALA A 169 16.76 18.27 -27.25
N GLU A 170 17.79 19.08 -27.28
CA GLU A 170 18.28 19.83 -26.12
C GLU A 170 18.45 21.31 -26.47
N CYS A 171 17.88 22.18 -25.65
CA CYS A 171 18.11 23.62 -25.72
C CYS A 171 18.70 24.15 -24.39
N GLN A 172 19.70 25.03 -24.49
CA GLN A 172 20.37 25.56 -23.30
C GLN A 172 19.52 26.63 -22.57
N ASN A 173 18.98 27.61 -23.29
CA ASN A 173 18.35 28.78 -22.69
C ASN A 173 16.93 29.07 -23.21
N ASP A 174 16.38 28.23 -24.06
CA ASP A 174 15.05 28.36 -24.61
C ASP A 174 14.31 27.00 -24.57
N LEU A 175 13.16 26.94 -25.19
CA LEU A 175 12.32 25.74 -25.30
C LEU A 175 13.03 24.66 -26.15
N ALA A 176 12.76 23.39 -25.90
CA ALA A 176 13.20 22.35 -26.82
C ALA A 176 12.20 22.14 -27.96
N VAL A 177 10.90 22.37 -27.70
CA VAL A 177 9.84 22.19 -28.69
C VAL A 177 8.73 23.22 -28.44
N THR A 178 8.29 23.90 -29.52
CA THR A 178 7.18 24.82 -29.51
C THR A 178 6.07 24.41 -30.49
N ASN A 179 4.82 24.34 -30.03
CA ASN A 179 3.64 24.22 -30.86
C ASN A 179 2.72 25.40 -30.64
N ARG A 180 2.50 26.18 -31.68
CA ARG A 180 1.68 27.40 -31.65
C ARG A 180 0.57 27.35 -32.68
N GLU A 181 -0.67 27.23 -32.25
CA GLU A 181 -1.86 27.18 -33.13
C GLU A 181 -1.83 25.98 -34.14
N GLY A 182 -0.85 25.09 -34.02
CA GLY A 182 -0.66 23.94 -34.94
C GLY A 182 -1.03 22.62 -34.31
N THR A 183 -0.90 21.55 -35.11
CA THR A 183 -1.01 20.16 -34.63
C THR A 183 0.38 19.55 -34.50
N MET A 184 0.68 18.98 -33.33
CA MET A 184 1.98 18.35 -33.08
C MET A 184 1.82 16.96 -32.50
N ILE A 185 2.63 16.01 -32.99
CA ILE A 185 2.76 14.67 -32.46
C ILE A 185 4.20 14.47 -32.00
N ILE A 186 4.40 14.10 -30.75
CA ILE A 186 5.66 13.67 -30.18
C ILE A 186 5.54 12.19 -29.88
N ASP A 187 6.33 11.35 -30.57
CA ASP A 187 6.30 9.91 -30.45
C ASP A 187 7.69 9.41 -29.98
N GLY A 188 7.84 9.19 -28.69
CA GLY A 188 9.10 8.82 -28.04
C GLY A 188 10.16 9.94 -28.04
N GLY A 189 11.41 9.54 -27.79
CA GLY A 189 12.55 10.47 -27.80
C GLY A 189 12.87 11.10 -26.44
N SER A 190 13.80 12.09 -26.46
CA SER A 190 14.22 12.80 -25.24
C SER A 190 14.25 14.31 -25.53
N TYR A 191 13.58 15.08 -24.70
CA TYR A 191 13.40 16.51 -24.84
C TYR A 191 13.86 17.24 -23.59
N LYS A 192 14.90 18.06 -23.73
CA LYS A 192 15.53 18.71 -22.59
C LYS A 192 15.70 20.22 -22.79
N SER A 193 15.31 20.99 -21.81
CA SER A 193 15.72 22.37 -21.66
C SER A 193 16.52 22.55 -20.35
N ILE A 194 17.59 23.34 -20.43
CA ILE A 194 18.40 23.61 -19.25
C ILE A 194 17.79 24.77 -18.45
N ASN A 195 17.49 25.91 -19.09
CA ASN A 195 17.09 27.14 -18.40
C ASN A 195 15.67 27.63 -18.79
N SER A 196 14.86 26.77 -19.41
CA SER A 196 13.52 27.14 -19.86
C SER A 196 12.57 25.93 -19.83
N THR A 197 11.39 26.06 -20.39
CA THR A 197 10.44 24.96 -20.57
C THR A 197 10.90 24.03 -21.69
N ALA A 198 10.78 22.72 -21.50
CA ALA A 198 11.21 21.77 -22.53
C ALA A 198 10.18 21.68 -23.67
N ILE A 199 8.89 21.47 -23.39
CA ILE A 199 7.84 21.38 -24.40
C ILE A 199 6.75 22.42 -24.10
N TYR A 200 6.43 23.26 -25.11
CA TYR A 200 5.49 24.32 -24.98
C TYR A 200 4.37 24.28 -26.02
N ASN A 201 3.12 24.28 -25.56
CA ASN A 201 1.92 24.35 -26.41
C ASN A 201 1.14 25.63 -26.14
N ASN A 202 0.78 26.39 -27.18
CA ASN A 202 0.23 27.73 -27.02
C ASN A 202 -0.77 28.10 -28.13
N ARG A 203 -1.55 29.15 -27.89
CA ARG A 203 -2.50 29.81 -28.81
C ARG A 203 -3.52 28.88 -29.46
N GLY A 204 -3.95 27.85 -28.74
CA GLY A 204 -4.94 26.90 -29.23
C GLY A 204 -4.35 25.71 -29.98
N GLY A 205 -3.02 25.51 -29.91
CA GLY A 205 -2.36 24.35 -30.53
C GLY A 205 -2.87 23.03 -29.98
N GLU A 206 -2.89 22.02 -30.84
CA GLU A 206 -3.21 20.63 -30.49
C GLU A 206 -1.93 19.81 -30.40
N MET A 207 -1.71 19.08 -29.30
CA MET A 207 -0.49 18.27 -29.12
C MET A 207 -0.84 16.89 -28.57
N THR A 208 -0.25 15.87 -29.19
CA THR A 208 -0.29 14.48 -28.68
C THR A 208 1.12 14.00 -28.37
N ILE A 209 1.35 13.56 -27.15
CA ILE A 209 2.62 13.02 -26.65
C ILE A 209 2.40 11.54 -26.34
N LYS A 210 3.14 10.66 -27.02
CA LYS A 210 3.03 9.20 -26.93
C LYS A 210 4.39 8.54 -27.07
N GLY A 211 4.48 7.21 -27.04
CA GLY A 211 5.74 6.49 -27.26
C GLY A 211 6.77 6.64 -26.12
N LYS A 212 6.32 6.99 -24.90
CA LYS A 212 7.14 7.10 -23.69
C LYS A 212 8.35 8.06 -23.82
N PRO A 213 8.20 9.33 -24.20
CA PRO A 213 9.30 10.27 -24.25
C PRO A 213 9.84 10.58 -22.85
N GLU A 214 11.12 10.92 -22.78
CA GLU A 214 11.74 11.53 -21.61
C GLU A 214 11.76 13.05 -21.79
N VAL A 215 11.13 13.79 -20.86
CA VAL A 215 11.03 15.25 -20.93
C VAL A 215 11.58 15.86 -19.66
N VAL A 216 12.66 16.63 -19.78
CA VAL A 216 13.38 17.20 -18.65
C VAL A 216 13.57 18.70 -18.79
N ALA A 217 13.14 19.47 -17.82
CA ALA A 217 13.54 20.85 -17.65
C ALA A 217 14.36 21.01 -16.38
N GLN A 218 15.65 21.38 -16.49
CA GLN A 218 16.49 21.49 -15.29
C GLN A 218 16.10 22.70 -14.43
N ASN A 219 15.86 23.85 -15.07
CA ASN A 219 15.49 25.09 -14.42
C ASN A 219 14.19 25.67 -15.03
N GLY A 220 13.19 24.82 -15.27
CA GLY A 220 11.94 25.20 -15.90
C GLY A 220 10.86 24.14 -15.81
N VAL A 221 9.86 24.23 -16.66
CA VAL A 221 8.70 23.34 -16.73
C VAL A 221 8.92 22.30 -17.84
N ALA A 222 8.80 21.01 -17.55
CA ALA A 222 9.01 19.99 -18.57
C ALA A 222 7.94 20.08 -19.68
N LEU A 223 6.67 20.21 -19.33
CA LEU A 223 5.56 20.39 -20.28
C LEU A 223 4.65 21.53 -19.84
N CYS A 224 4.55 22.56 -20.66
CA CYS A 224 3.66 23.69 -20.43
C CYS A 224 2.65 23.83 -21.57
N SER A 225 1.36 23.78 -21.26
CA SER A 225 0.28 24.15 -22.18
C SER A 225 -0.39 25.43 -21.75
N ALA A 226 -0.06 26.54 -22.42
CA ALA A 226 -0.66 27.84 -22.12
C ALA A 226 -2.12 27.93 -22.59
N SER A 227 -2.40 27.35 -23.76
CA SER A 227 -3.75 27.24 -24.31
C SER A 227 -3.79 26.17 -25.39
N GLY A 228 -4.97 25.61 -25.64
CA GLY A 228 -5.19 24.56 -26.62
C GLY A 228 -5.46 23.20 -25.98
N VAL A 229 -5.16 22.14 -26.71
CA VAL A 229 -5.44 20.77 -26.30
C VAL A 229 -4.16 19.96 -26.26
N VAL A 230 -3.89 19.31 -25.14
CA VAL A 230 -2.75 18.41 -25.00
C VAL A 230 -3.23 17.04 -24.52
N THR A 231 -2.81 15.99 -25.23
CA THR A 231 -3.00 14.60 -24.83
C THR A 231 -1.66 13.98 -24.51
N VAL A 232 -1.49 13.43 -23.30
CA VAL A 232 -0.32 12.71 -22.86
C VAL A 232 -0.70 11.25 -22.64
N GLU A 233 -0.19 10.36 -23.48
CA GLU A 233 -0.46 8.93 -23.40
C GLU A 233 0.56 8.19 -22.53
N GLY A 234 1.75 8.79 -22.31
CA GLY A 234 2.80 8.24 -21.46
C GLY A 234 4.07 9.07 -21.50
N GLY A 235 5.14 8.56 -20.91
CA GLY A 235 6.44 9.22 -20.84
C GLY A 235 6.83 9.63 -19.42
N SER A 236 8.03 10.19 -19.30
CA SER A 236 8.58 10.69 -18.04
C SER A 236 8.79 12.20 -18.14
N PHE A 237 8.21 12.94 -17.24
CA PHE A 237 8.27 14.41 -17.19
C PHE A 237 8.88 14.84 -15.87
N SER A 238 10.00 15.57 -15.91
CA SER A 238 10.71 16.03 -14.73
C SER A 238 11.13 17.48 -14.86
N GLY A 239 10.82 18.30 -13.87
CA GLY A 239 11.16 19.72 -13.88
C GLY A 239 10.68 20.48 -12.64
N GLY A 240 10.81 21.80 -12.68
CA GLY A 240 10.24 22.67 -11.67
C GLY A 240 11.21 23.52 -10.83
N ASN A 241 12.54 23.46 -11.08
CA ASN A 241 13.51 24.29 -10.34
C ASN A 241 13.56 25.77 -10.78
N GLY A 242 12.78 26.17 -11.75
CA GLY A 242 12.77 27.52 -12.28
C GLY A 242 11.37 28.08 -12.43
N SER A 243 11.25 29.40 -12.30
CA SER A 243 10.02 30.12 -12.63
C SER A 243 10.07 30.56 -14.08
N TYR A 244 9.25 29.95 -14.94
CA TYR A 244 8.98 30.51 -16.25
C TYR A 244 7.86 31.55 -16.13
N SER A 245 8.13 32.81 -16.43
CA SER A 245 7.11 33.84 -16.51
C SER A 245 6.97 34.30 -17.95
N ASP A 246 5.92 33.88 -18.59
CA ASP A 246 5.41 34.46 -19.80
C ASP A 246 4.25 35.43 -19.44
N SER A 247 3.90 36.35 -20.33
CA SER A 247 2.79 37.30 -20.14
C SER A 247 1.42 36.63 -19.92
N TYR A 248 1.33 35.30 -20.05
CA TYR A 248 0.14 34.49 -19.84
C TYR A 248 0.23 33.64 -18.55
N TRP A 249 1.34 33.70 -17.83
CA TRP A 249 1.63 32.82 -16.68
C TRP A 249 2.21 33.58 -15.51
N THR A 250 1.65 33.34 -14.34
CA THR A 250 2.34 33.58 -13.09
C THR A 250 3.10 32.31 -12.75
N SER A 251 4.42 32.43 -12.58
CA SER A 251 5.40 31.43 -12.20
C SER A 251 4.83 30.19 -11.50
N ALA A 252 4.70 29.07 -12.21
CA ALA A 252 4.45 27.80 -11.58
C ALA A 252 5.76 27.03 -11.53
N GLU A 253 6.31 26.86 -10.34
CA GLU A 253 7.36 25.88 -10.11
C GLU A 253 6.72 24.48 -10.20
N SER A 254 6.72 23.88 -11.40
CA SER A 254 6.09 22.56 -11.63
C SER A 254 6.76 21.82 -12.77
N ALA A 255 6.64 20.48 -12.75
CA ALA A 255 7.07 19.68 -13.89
C ALA A 255 6.10 19.82 -15.07
N VAL A 256 4.81 19.86 -14.82
CA VAL A 256 3.76 20.05 -15.84
C VAL A 256 2.82 21.16 -15.45
N CYS A 257 2.51 22.04 -16.40
CA CYS A 257 1.58 23.13 -16.21
C CYS A 257 0.50 23.13 -17.29
N ASN A 258 -0.77 23.14 -16.87
CA ASN A 258 -1.94 23.29 -17.72
C ASN A 258 -2.60 24.64 -17.48
N GLY A 259 -2.66 25.48 -18.49
CA GLY A 259 -3.13 26.86 -18.42
C GLY A 259 -4.65 27.04 -18.44
N LYS A 260 -5.07 28.24 -18.07
CA LYS A 260 -6.51 28.59 -17.96
C LYS A 260 -7.34 28.35 -19.21
N SER A 261 -6.72 28.48 -20.38
CA SER A 261 -7.37 28.24 -21.67
C SER A 261 -6.95 26.93 -22.32
N SER A 262 -6.41 26.02 -21.53
CA SER A 262 -5.91 24.73 -21.98
C SER A 262 -6.75 23.57 -21.44
N LYS A 263 -6.88 22.57 -22.28
CA LYS A 263 -7.43 21.26 -21.92
C LYS A 263 -6.33 20.20 -22.02
N MET A 264 -6.04 19.54 -20.92
CA MET A 264 -5.04 18.49 -20.87
C MET A 264 -5.68 17.17 -20.50
N THR A 265 -5.37 16.11 -21.29
CA THR A 265 -5.78 14.74 -21.00
C THR A 265 -4.54 13.89 -20.82
N ILE A 266 -4.37 13.31 -19.65
CA ILE A 266 -3.28 12.40 -19.29
C ILE A 266 -3.87 11.01 -19.15
N THR A 267 -3.37 10.04 -19.94
CA THR A 267 -3.81 8.64 -19.89
C THR A 267 -2.73 7.69 -19.42
N GLY A 268 -1.54 8.22 -19.09
CA GLY A 268 -0.40 7.50 -18.53
C GLY A 268 0.80 8.40 -18.32
N GLY A 269 1.88 7.85 -17.79
CA GLY A 269 3.16 8.54 -17.62
C GLY A 269 3.53 8.82 -16.17
N THR A 270 4.78 9.24 -15.98
CA THR A 270 5.35 9.63 -14.69
C THR A 270 5.68 11.11 -14.68
N PHE A 271 5.24 11.80 -13.64
CA PHE A 271 5.37 13.24 -13.50
C PHE A 271 6.08 13.55 -12.18
N THR A 272 7.26 14.17 -12.25
CA THR A 272 8.12 14.40 -11.09
C THR A 272 8.43 15.88 -10.91
N GLY A 273 7.94 16.46 -9.83
CA GLY A 273 8.39 17.77 -9.36
C GLY A 273 9.73 17.66 -8.64
N THR A 274 10.71 18.48 -9.03
CA THR A 274 12.03 18.48 -8.40
C THR A 274 12.06 19.44 -7.21
N ASP A 275 12.82 19.10 -6.18
CA ASP A 275 13.01 19.87 -4.94
C ASP A 275 11.71 20.26 -4.22
N ARG A 276 11.21 21.47 -4.42
CA ARG A 276 9.97 22.00 -3.82
C ARG A 276 8.87 22.23 -4.84
N ALA A 277 9.13 21.89 -6.10
CA ALA A 277 8.17 22.12 -7.18
C ALA A 277 6.99 21.16 -7.09
N ASP A 278 5.84 21.64 -7.51
CA ASP A 278 4.67 20.78 -7.74
C ASP A 278 4.94 19.88 -8.95
N ALA A 279 4.39 18.67 -8.99
CA ALA A 279 4.56 17.83 -10.19
C ALA A 279 3.59 18.30 -11.30
N ILE A 280 2.32 18.52 -10.99
CA ILE A 280 1.32 19.00 -11.94
C ILE A 280 0.61 20.22 -11.35
N VAL A 281 0.55 21.31 -12.10
CA VAL A 281 -0.27 22.48 -11.80
C VAL A 281 -1.35 22.64 -12.87
N ASN A 282 -2.60 22.60 -12.44
CA ASN A 282 -3.75 22.80 -13.31
C ASN A 282 -4.45 24.14 -13.04
N ASN A 283 -4.54 24.97 -14.06
CA ASN A 283 -5.34 26.21 -14.07
C ASN A 283 -6.46 26.15 -15.12
N GLY A 284 -6.60 25.05 -15.84
CA GLY A 284 -7.58 24.84 -16.91
C GLY A 284 -8.48 23.62 -16.70
N GLU A 285 -8.81 22.92 -17.76
CA GLU A 285 -9.52 21.64 -17.73
C GLU A 285 -8.51 20.49 -17.81
N MET A 286 -8.59 19.53 -16.89
CA MET A 286 -7.67 18.39 -16.86
C MET A 286 -8.39 17.07 -16.58
N HIS A 287 -8.00 16.02 -17.31
CA HIS A 287 -8.40 14.65 -17.05
C HIS A 287 -7.15 13.80 -16.83
N ILE A 288 -7.11 13.04 -15.74
CA ILE A 288 -5.97 12.20 -15.38
C ILE A 288 -6.42 10.75 -15.24
N ALA A 289 -5.73 9.85 -15.94
CA ALA A 289 -5.86 8.41 -15.79
C ALA A 289 -4.49 7.74 -15.83
N ASN A 290 -4.28 6.68 -15.06
CA ASN A 290 -3.08 5.84 -15.04
C ASN A 290 -1.74 6.60 -14.92
N ALA A 291 -1.74 7.76 -14.26
CA ALA A 291 -0.55 8.57 -14.05
C ALA A 291 0.12 8.23 -12.71
N THR A 292 1.46 8.27 -12.69
CA THR A 292 2.24 8.28 -11.45
C THR A 292 2.76 9.70 -11.21
N VAL A 293 2.41 10.31 -10.09
CA VAL A 293 2.70 11.71 -9.80
C VAL A 293 3.45 11.82 -8.46
N ASP A 294 4.65 12.39 -8.49
CA ASP A 294 5.57 12.50 -7.35
C ASP A 294 6.16 13.92 -7.30
N ALA A 295 6.00 14.62 -6.19
CA ALA A 295 6.50 16.00 -6.04
C ALA A 295 7.45 16.19 -4.86
N LYS A 296 7.87 15.13 -4.18
CA LYS A 296 8.72 15.19 -2.98
C LYS A 296 8.20 16.19 -1.93
N ASN A 297 8.60 17.46 -2.01
CA ASN A 297 8.23 18.50 -1.05
C ASN A 297 7.13 19.45 -1.57
N GLY A 298 6.71 19.32 -2.82
CA GLY A 298 5.61 20.07 -3.43
C GLY A 298 4.29 19.31 -3.38
N SER A 299 3.31 19.77 -4.17
CA SER A 299 2.05 19.06 -4.39
C SER A 299 2.16 18.16 -5.62
N ALA A 300 1.68 16.92 -5.52
CA ALA A 300 1.65 16.05 -6.70
C ALA A 300 0.71 16.66 -7.76
N LEU A 301 -0.50 17.05 -7.38
CA LEU A 301 -1.42 17.83 -8.20
C LEU A 301 -1.89 19.06 -7.46
N LYS A 302 -1.68 20.22 -8.04
CA LYS A 302 -2.22 21.50 -7.57
C LYS A 302 -3.28 22.01 -8.53
N ASN A 303 -4.51 22.14 -8.06
CA ASN A 303 -5.61 22.71 -8.83
C ASN A 303 -5.89 24.13 -8.33
N GLN A 304 -5.69 25.11 -9.19
CA GLN A 304 -5.80 26.54 -8.80
C GLN A 304 -6.34 27.40 -9.94
N ASP A 305 -7.07 28.47 -9.58
CA ASP A 305 -7.47 29.52 -10.52
C ASP A 305 -6.45 30.64 -10.48
N LEU A 306 -6.21 31.30 -11.58
CA LEU A 306 -5.31 32.46 -11.68
C LEU A 306 -5.92 33.76 -11.17
N GLY A 307 -7.09 33.73 -10.53
CA GLY A 307 -7.68 34.86 -9.83
C GLY A 307 -8.30 35.96 -10.73
N ASP A 308 -8.48 35.73 -12.01
CA ASP A 308 -9.10 36.67 -12.96
C ASP A 308 -10.64 36.59 -12.97
N GLY A 309 -11.23 35.67 -12.22
CA GLY A 309 -12.68 35.47 -12.06
C GLY A 309 -13.42 35.00 -13.32
N THR A 310 -12.73 34.73 -14.41
CA THR A 310 -13.32 34.37 -15.70
C THR A 310 -13.27 32.86 -15.99
N HIS A 311 -12.33 32.15 -15.38
CA HIS A 311 -12.14 30.71 -15.56
C HIS A 311 -11.97 30.04 -14.21
N SER A 312 -12.49 28.81 -14.11
CA SER A 312 -12.35 27.98 -12.94
C SER A 312 -11.64 26.67 -13.32
N ALA A 313 -10.53 26.40 -12.69
CA ALA A 313 -9.78 25.15 -12.89
C ALA A 313 -10.64 23.95 -12.54
N SER A 314 -10.62 22.94 -13.38
CA SER A 314 -11.31 21.68 -13.12
C SER A 314 -10.42 20.50 -13.42
N THR A 315 -10.36 19.56 -12.49
CA THR A 315 -9.65 18.30 -12.68
C THR A 315 -10.56 17.12 -12.42
N GLU A 316 -10.59 16.17 -13.34
CA GLU A 316 -11.19 14.85 -13.15
C GLU A 316 -10.07 13.82 -13.04
N ILE A 317 -9.99 13.13 -11.91
CA ILE A 317 -9.05 12.04 -11.68
C ILE A 317 -9.81 10.73 -11.82
N ILE A 318 -9.55 10.03 -12.91
CA ILE A 318 -10.17 8.74 -13.23
C ILE A 318 -9.44 7.61 -12.54
N SER A 319 -8.10 7.67 -12.55
CA SER A 319 -7.19 6.75 -11.85
C SER A 319 -5.78 7.35 -11.79
N GLY A 320 -4.93 6.82 -10.92
CA GLY A 320 -3.52 7.17 -10.82
C GLY A 320 -2.95 7.01 -9.42
N THR A 321 -1.63 7.15 -9.32
CA THR A 321 -0.89 7.08 -8.05
C THR A 321 -0.27 8.44 -7.74
N PHE A 322 -0.60 9.02 -6.59
CA PHE A 322 -0.09 10.30 -6.10
C PHE A 322 0.75 10.04 -4.85
N LYS A 323 2.05 10.27 -4.92
CA LYS A 323 2.95 9.80 -3.88
C LYS A 323 4.07 10.77 -3.49
N ASN A 324 4.68 10.52 -2.31
CA ASN A 324 5.89 11.17 -1.80
C ASN A 324 5.84 12.71 -1.83
N SER A 325 4.67 13.30 -1.67
CA SER A 325 4.42 14.72 -1.84
C SER A 325 4.01 15.38 -0.51
N ALA A 326 4.25 16.66 -0.35
CA ALA A 326 3.70 17.37 0.79
C ALA A 326 2.16 17.29 0.78
N LYS A 327 1.59 17.36 -0.43
CA LYS A 327 0.16 17.18 -0.68
C LYS A 327 -0.04 16.34 -1.94
N GLY A 328 -0.84 15.29 -1.86
CA GLY A 328 -1.20 14.47 -3.02
C GLY A 328 -2.05 15.30 -4.00
N ILE A 329 -3.20 15.76 -3.57
CA ILE A 329 -4.07 16.70 -4.31
C ILE A 329 -4.17 17.98 -3.49
N ASP A 330 -3.73 19.11 -4.01
CA ASP A 330 -3.84 20.44 -3.41
C ASP A 330 -4.93 21.25 -4.12
N LEU A 331 -6.13 21.26 -3.55
CA LEU A 331 -7.28 22.01 -4.09
C LEU A 331 -7.26 23.43 -3.55
N GLN A 332 -6.56 24.32 -4.23
CA GLN A 332 -6.48 25.76 -3.91
C GLN A 332 -7.75 26.49 -4.34
N SER A 333 -8.22 26.21 -5.55
CA SER A 333 -9.45 26.80 -6.11
C SER A 333 -10.00 25.90 -7.22
N GLY A 334 -11.16 26.29 -7.80
CA GLY A 334 -11.82 25.47 -8.81
C GLY A 334 -12.48 24.21 -8.24
N SER A 335 -12.43 23.11 -8.99
CA SER A 335 -13.05 21.84 -8.62
C SER A 335 -12.18 20.64 -8.95
N VAL A 336 -12.25 19.60 -8.11
CA VAL A 336 -11.65 18.30 -8.37
C VAL A 336 -12.72 17.22 -8.18
N VAL A 337 -12.83 16.33 -9.15
CA VAL A 337 -13.64 15.10 -9.10
C VAL A 337 -12.70 13.92 -9.02
N LEU A 338 -12.77 13.19 -7.93
CA LEU A 338 -11.96 11.99 -7.68
C LEU A 338 -12.82 10.74 -7.87
N LYS A 339 -12.53 9.97 -8.91
CA LYS A 339 -13.20 8.69 -9.19
C LYS A 339 -12.43 7.52 -8.61
N ASP A 340 -11.10 7.54 -8.82
CA ASP A 340 -10.21 6.54 -8.26
C ASP A 340 -8.78 7.11 -8.18
N ALA A 341 -8.02 6.77 -7.14
CA ALA A 341 -6.60 7.10 -7.00
C ALA A 341 -5.98 6.36 -5.83
N GLU A 342 -4.72 6.03 -5.95
CA GLU A 342 -3.89 5.53 -4.88
C GLU A 342 -3.02 6.65 -4.30
N PHE A 343 -2.85 6.63 -2.99
CA PHE A 343 -2.04 7.61 -2.28
C PHE A 343 -0.99 6.91 -1.40
N SER A 344 0.23 7.43 -1.40
CA SER A 344 1.28 6.89 -0.53
C SER A 344 2.35 7.92 -0.18
N GLY A 345 2.79 7.96 1.08
CA GLY A 345 3.91 8.79 1.51
C GLY A 345 3.67 10.30 1.41
N ASN A 346 2.42 10.76 1.34
CA ASN A 346 2.08 12.18 1.29
C ASN A 346 1.91 12.75 2.70
N GLY A 347 2.18 14.05 2.88
CA GLY A 347 1.86 14.75 4.12
C GLY A 347 0.34 14.87 4.35
N ALA A 348 -0.40 15.10 3.28
CA ALA A 348 -1.85 14.89 3.20
C ALA A 348 -2.17 14.42 1.78
N ASP A 349 -3.03 13.40 1.64
CA ASP A 349 -3.39 12.88 0.32
C ASP A 349 -4.29 13.85 -0.44
N ILE A 350 -5.19 14.49 0.27
CA ILE A 350 -6.06 15.54 -0.24
C ILE A 350 -5.92 16.74 0.69
N TYR A 351 -5.59 17.90 0.14
CA TYR A 351 -5.52 19.15 0.89
C TYR A 351 -6.51 20.18 0.33
N LEU A 352 -7.37 20.67 1.20
CA LEU A 352 -8.45 21.60 0.85
C LEU A 352 -8.11 22.99 1.36
N ASN A 353 -8.07 23.96 0.48
CA ASN A 353 -7.96 25.37 0.87
C ASN A 353 -9.29 25.86 1.47
N THR A 354 -9.26 27.06 2.07
CA THR A 354 -10.41 27.66 2.75
C THR A 354 -11.68 27.65 1.89
N GLY A 355 -12.73 27.04 2.41
CA GLY A 355 -14.03 26.93 1.76
C GLY A 355 -14.11 25.98 0.56
N LYS A 356 -13.07 25.17 0.31
CA LYS A 356 -13.07 24.18 -0.77
C LYS A 356 -13.56 22.82 -0.30
N GLN A 357 -14.19 22.13 -1.24
CA GLN A 357 -14.71 20.77 -1.08
C GLN A 357 -14.31 19.94 -2.29
N ILE A 358 -13.97 18.69 -2.08
CA ILE A 358 -13.68 17.74 -3.16
C ILE A 358 -14.92 16.90 -3.48
N THR A 359 -15.13 16.61 -4.76
CA THR A 359 -16.13 15.64 -5.18
C THR A 359 -15.46 14.27 -5.25
N ILE A 360 -15.92 13.33 -4.43
CA ILE A 360 -15.44 11.94 -4.46
C ILE A 360 -16.58 11.07 -4.96
N GLU A 361 -16.33 10.27 -6.00
CA GLU A 361 -17.34 9.38 -6.57
C GLU A 361 -17.37 8.01 -5.88
N LYS A 362 -18.43 7.26 -6.14
CA LYS A 362 -18.69 5.93 -5.56
C LYS A 362 -17.60 4.90 -5.88
N THR A 363 -16.88 5.08 -6.96
CA THR A 363 -15.81 4.18 -7.41
C THR A 363 -14.56 4.26 -6.57
N PHE A 364 -14.36 5.35 -5.83
CA PHE A 364 -13.22 5.50 -4.93
C PHE A 364 -13.35 4.57 -3.72
N ASN A 365 -12.42 3.65 -3.57
CA ASN A 365 -12.41 2.63 -2.51
C ASN A 365 -11.08 2.55 -1.73
N HIS A 366 -10.19 3.51 -1.94
CA HIS A 366 -8.90 3.60 -1.27
C HIS A 366 -8.97 4.42 0.03
N ASN A 367 -7.93 4.32 0.84
CA ASN A 367 -7.76 5.17 2.01
C ASN A 367 -7.18 6.52 1.58
N ALA A 368 -7.61 7.60 2.21
CA ALA A 368 -6.98 8.90 2.00
C ALA A 368 -7.02 9.77 3.26
N THR A 369 -5.94 10.52 3.49
CA THR A 369 -5.86 11.55 4.52
C THR A 369 -6.28 12.89 3.96
N VAL A 370 -7.12 13.62 4.70
CA VAL A 370 -7.60 14.96 4.29
C VAL A 370 -7.05 16.03 5.22
N GLY A 371 -6.28 16.96 4.65
CA GLY A 371 -5.83 18.19 5.31
C GLY A 371 -6.65 19.38 4.88
N CYS A 372 -6.73 20.40 5.72
CA CYS A 372 -7.45 21.65 5.46
C CYS A 372 -6.63 22.85 5.90
N ALA A 373 -6.75 23.98 5.18
CA ALA A 373 -6.11 25.24 5.56
C ALA A 373 -6.66 25.79 6.89
N ASP A 374 -7.98 25.78 7.04
CA ASP A 374 -8.67 26.30 8.22
C ASP A 374 -9.58 25.21 8.81
N PRO A 375 -9.02 24.23 9.54
CA PRO A 375 -9.79 23.14 10.09
C PRO A 375 -10.71 23.67 11.22
N SER A 376 -11.98 23.32 11.14
CA SER A 376 -12.98 23.63 12.17
C SER A 376 -13.96 22.49 12.33
N ASP A 377 -14.58 22.44 13.49
CA ASP A 377 -15.60 21.42 13.77
C ASP A 377 -16.81 21.60 12.86
N GLY A 378 -17.23 20.54 12.19
CA GLY A 378 -18.32 20.56 11.21
C GLY A 378 -17.92 21.02 9.80
N LEU A 379 -16.63 21.38 9.53
CA LEU A 379 -16.19 21.79 8.20
C LEU A 379 -16.48 20.68 7.17
N GLN A 380 -17.26 21.00 6.16
CA GLN A 380 -17.59 20.10 5.08
C GLN A 380 -16.38 19.89 4.16
N LEU A 381 -15.99 18.62 3.95
CA LEU A 381 -14.83 18.20 3.16
C LEU A 381 -15.21 17.80 1.73
N THR A 382 -16.32 17.08 1.60
CA THR A 382 -16.78 16.58 0.30
C THR A 382 -18.05 17.28 -0.15
N THR A 383 -18.26 17.35 -1.46
CA THR A 383 -19.55 17.83 -2.00
C THR A 383 -20.68 16.90 -1.57
N ALA A 384 -21.85 17.48 -1.26
CA ALA A 384 -23.00 16.70 -0.83
C ALA A 384 -23.61 15.90 -1.99
N THR A 385 -23.89 14.63 -1.76
CA THR A 385 -24.42 13.68 -2.77
C THR A 385 -25.71 13.01 -2.30
N THR A 386 -26.55 12.63 -3.22
CA THR A 386 -27.80 11.90 -2.95
C THR A 386 -27.58 10.39 -2.74
N GLY A 387 -26.40 9.86 -3.00
CA GLY A 387 -26.05 8.43 -2.83
C GLY A 387 -25.61 8.14 -1.40
N LYS A 388 -25.92 6.92 -0.91
CA LYS A 388 -25.51 6.46 0.43
C LYS A 388 -24.12 5.83 0.46
N TYR A 389 -23.17 6.33 -0.31
CA TYR A 389 -21.80 5.80 -0.37
C TYR A 389 -20.79 6.61 0.45
N GLN A 390 -21.08 7.86 0.77
CA GLN A 390 -20.18 8.73 1.52
C GLN A 390 -19.77 8.13 2.87
N LYS A 391 -20.67 7.41 3.51
CA LYS A 391 -20.40 6.70 4.76
C LYS A 391 -19.27 5.66 4.65
N ASN A 392 -19.11 5.06 3.47
CA ASN A 392 -18.16 3.98 3.23
C ASN A 392 -16.79 4.46 2.74
N LEU A 393 -16.62 5.79 2.55
CA LEU A 393 -15.33 6.34 2.16
C LEU A 393 -14.35 6.27 3.33
N ASN A 394 -13.18 5.69 3.09
CA ASN A 394 -12.10 5.58 4.08
C ASN A 394 -11.25 6.87 4.10
N LEU A 395 -11.81 7.92 4.68
CA LEU A 395 -11.12 9.20 4.84
C LEU A 395 -10.71 9.41 6.28
N THR A 396 -9.47 9.82 6.50
CA THR A 396 -8.94 10.23 7.80
C THR A 396 -8.46 11.67 7.77
N SER A 397 -8.34 12.30 8.92
CA SER A 397 -7.84 13.67 9.01
C SER A 397 -6.31 13.67 9.08
N ALA A 398 -5.66 14.52 8.31
CA ALA A 398 -4.24 14.82 8.45
C ALA A 398 -3.93 15.71 9.68
N ASN A 399 -4.95 16.35 10.26
CA ASN A 399 -4.82 17.09 11.50
C ASN A 399 -5.21 16.20 12.67
N GLU A 400 -4.27 15.99 13.59
CA GLU A 400 -4.44 15.10 14.75
C GLU A 400 -5.58 15.48 15.68
N ASP A 401 -5.98 16.75 15.69
CA ASP A 401 -7.09 17.24 16.52
C ASP A 401 -8.47 16.91 15.98
N TYR A 402 -8.58 16.38 14.77
CA TYR A 402 -9.85 16.13 14.11
C TYR A 402 -9.96 14.70 13.60
N LEU A 403 -11.19 14.26 13.48
CA LEU A 403 -11.60 13.04 12.79
C LEU A 403 -12.42 13.40 11.56
N VAL A 404 -12.54 12.46 10.62
CA VAL A 404 -13.45 12.61 9.48
C VAL A 404 -14.76 11.88 9.79
N GLY A 405 -15.78 12.67 10.05
CA GLY A 405 -17.15 12.21 10.23
C GLY A 405 -17.95 12.20 8.94
N TYR A 406 -19.23 11.86 9.04
CA TYR A 406 -20.17 12.02 7.94
C TYR A 406 -21.48 12.60 8.45
N LYS A 407 -22.16 13.37 7.60
CA LYS A 407 -23.49 13.93 7.89
C LYS A 407 -24.47 13.64 6.78
N THR A 408 -25.74 13.62 7.15
CA THR A 408 -26.87 13.57 6.23
C THR A 408 -27.75 14.77 6.50
N GLU A 409 -27.90 15.64 5.51
CA GLU A 409 -28.79 16.82 5.55
C GLU A 409 -29.64 16.82 4.28
N ASP A 410 -30.94 17.02 4.41
CA ASP A 410 -31.91 17.05 3.29
C ASP A 410 -31.79 15.85 2.32
N GLY A 411 -31.47 14.66 2.86
CA GLY A 411 -31.31 13.43 2.07
C GLY A 411 -30.00 13.36 1.27
N LYS A 412 -29.09 14.32 1.47
CA LYS A 412 -27.73 14.30 0.89
C LYS A 412 -26.72 13.97 1.97
N GLU A 413 -25.68 13.24 1.58
CA GLU A 413 -24.59 12.83 2.46
C GLU A 413 -23.29 13.56 2.07
N TYR A 414 -22.46 13.88 3.08
CA TYR A 414 -21.12 14.44 2.90
C TYR A 414 -20.19 14.05 4.06
N ARG A 415 -18.90 14.17 3.83
CA ARG A 415 -17.85 14.02 4.84
C ARG A 415 -17.53 15.38 5.45
N CYS A 416 -17.30 15.39 6.76
CA CYS A 416 -16.97 16.63 7.49
C CYS A 416 -15.90 16.36 8.56
N LEU A 417 -15.22 17.41 8.99
CA LEU A 417 -14.36 17.34 10.17
C LEU A 417 -15.20 17.26 11.44
N SER A 418 -14.74 16.46 12.38
CA SER A 418 -15.26 16.40 13.72
C SER A 418 -14.10 16.61 14.71
N LYS A 419 -14.19 17.66 15.53
CA LYS A 419 -13.17 17.97 16.52
C LYS A 419 -13.12 16.84 17.56
N LYS A 420 -11.91 16.32 17.84
CA LYS A 420 -11.70 15.38 18.93
C LYS A 420 -12.06 15.98 20.27
N VAL A 421 -12.56 15.14 21.15
CA VAL A 421 -12.91 15.50 22.52
C VAL A 421 -12.02 14.68 23.45
N GLY A 422 -11.28 15.34 24.30
CA GLY A 422 -10.59 14.67 25.41
C GLY A 422 -11.61 14.13 26.38
N VAL A 423 -11.55 12.85 26.69
CA VAL A 423 -12.40 12.19 27.69
C VAL A 423 -11.49 11.74 28.82
N THR A 424 -11.87 12.02 30.04
CA THR A 424 -11.20 11.44 31.22
C THR A 424 -12.24 10.93 32.19
N VAL A 425 -11.97 9.80 32.82
CA VAL A 425 -12.82 9.17 33.81
C VAL A 425 -12.05 9.18 35.13
N SER A 426 -12.67 9.75 36.18
CA SER A 426 -12.06 9.71 37.50
C SER A 426 -12.13 8.31 38.13
N ASP A 427 -11.30 8.05 39.14
CA ASP A 427 -11.52 6.89 39.97
C ASP A 427 -12.93 6.98 40.61
N PRO A 428 -13.64 5.85 40.77
CA PRO A 428 -14.82 5.82 41.58
C PRO A 428 -14.51 6.24 43.04
N GLU A 429 -15.41 6.99 43.67
CA GLU A 429 -15.22 7.49 45.03
C GLU A 429 -15.27 6.37 46.07
N GLY A 430 -14.25 6.21 46.88
CA GLY A 430 -14.19 5.23 47.95
C GLY A 430 -13.90 3.81 47.50
N GLU A 431 -14.12 2.85 48.37
CA GLU A 431 -14.03 1.42 48.09
C GLU A 431 -15.26 0.99 47.30
N VAL A 432 -15.03 0.47 46.06
CA VAL A 432 -16.12 0.00 45.18
C VAL A 432 -16.49 -1.43 45.58
N LYS A 433 -17.77 -1.68 45.87
CA LYS A 433 -18.26 -3.01 46.23
C LYS A 433 -19.33 -3.48 45.25
N ALA A 434 -19.35 -4.78 44.96
CA ALA A 434 -20.38 -5.37 44.12
C ALA A 434 -21.78 -5.09 44.65
N GLY A 435 -22.66 -4.53 43.81
CA GLY A 435 -24.04 -4.14 44.16
C GLY A 435 -24.18 -2.85 44.96
N ASP A 436 -23.08 -2.12 45.26
CA ASP A 436 -23.14 -0.81 45.89
C ASP A 436 -22.82 0.30 44.90
N PRO A 437 -23.54 1.42 44.91
CA PRO A 437 -23.28 2.50 43.99
C PRO A 437 -22.07 3.34 44.41
N ALA A 438 -21.10 3.49 43.51
CA ALA A 438 -19.95 4.36 43.66
C ALA A 438 -20.03 5.53 42.67
N LYS A 439 -19.68 6.74 43.10
CA LYS A 439 -19.69 7.93 42.24
C LYS A 439 -18.41 8.05 41.47
N PHE A 440 -18.49 8.54 40.22
CA PHE A 440 -17.35 8.92 39.42
C PHE A 440 -17.71 10.12 38.53
N THR A 441 -16.70 10.75 37.95
CA THR A 441 -16.88 11.91 37.08
C THR A 441 -16.27 11.63 35.72
N VAL A 442 -17.01 11.93 34.67
CA VAL A 442 -16.46 12.02 33.30
C VAL A 442 -16.22 13.50 32.97
N THR A 443 -14.98 13.83 32.69
CA THR A 443 -14.62 15.18 32.26
C THR A 443 -14.40 15.18 30.76
N LEU A 444 -15.13 16.04 30.06
CA LEU A 444 -14.95 16.30 28.65
C LEU A 444 -14.09 17.54 28.48
N VAL A 445 -12.94 17.38 27.82
CA VAL A 445 -12.01 18.45 27.47
C VAL A 445 -12.17 18.76 26.00
N HIS A 446 -12.73 19.91 25.68
CA HIS A 446 -12.96 20.33 24.31
C HIS A 446 -12.77 21.83 24.15
N THR A 447 -12.12 22.21 23.04
CA THR A 447 -11.96 23.61 22.62
C THR A 447 -12.31 23.70 21.15
N GLY A 448 -13.26 24.56 20.79
CA GLY A 448 -13.68 24.75 19.42
C GLY A 448 -14.59 23.66 18.84
N SER A 449 -15.10 22.76 19.66
CA SER A 449 -16.21 21.88 19.29
C SER A 449 -17.54 22.62 19.37
N THR A 450 -18.54 22.18 18.62
CA THR A 450 -19.87 22.78 18.57
C THR A 450 -20.96 21.70 18.69
N GLY A 451 -22.12 22.08 19.20
CA GLY A 451 -23.29 21.20 19.25
C GLY A 451 -23.24 20.17 20.36
N THR A 452 -23.90 19.04 20.16
CA THR A 452 -24.03 17.96 21.15
C THR A 452 -23.39 16.67 20.67
N GLY A 453 -23.05 15.79 21.61
CA GLY A 453 -22.59 14.42 21.38
C GLY A 453 -23.36 13.47 22.30
N ILE A 454 -23.16 12.19 22.12
CA ILE A 454 -23.72 11.14 22.96
C ILE A 454 -22.58 10.50 23.75
N LEU A 455 -22.64 10.59 25.07
CA LEU A 455 -21.70 9.89 25.95
C LEU A 455 -22.27 8.51 26.27
N THR A 456 -21.47 7.49 25.95
CA THR A 456 -21.81 6.07 26.12
C THR A 456 -20.80 5.38 27.03
N PHE A 457 -21.20 4.24 27.60
CA PHE A 457 -20.32 3.39 28.39
C PHE A 457 -20.28 1.98 27.83
N GLY A 458 -19.09 1.39 27.76
CA GLY A 458 -18.86 0.04 27.27
C GLY A 458 -19.03 -1.07 28.30
N ASP A 459 -19.25 -0.75 29.57
CA ASP A 459 -19.44 -1.74 30.63
C ASP A 459 -20.81 -2.40 30.52
N LYS A 460 -20.85 -3.74 30.41
CA LYS A 460 -22.06 -4.54 30.39
C LYS A 460 -22.38 -5.18 31.75
N ASN A 461 -21.46 -5.13 32.69
CA ASN A 461 -21.55 -5.79 33.99
C ASN A 461 -21.96 -4.84 35.14
N SER A 462 -22.14 -3.56 34.82
CA SER A 462 -22.53 -2.55 35.82
C SER A 462 -23.78 -1.80 35.40
N GLU A 463 -24.53 -1.32 36.34
CA GLU A 463 -25.59 -0.35 36.13
C GLU A 463 -25.00 1.06 36.27
N ILE A 464 -25.20 1.91 35.26
CA ILE A 464 -24.69 3.27 35.26
C ILE A 464 -25.86 4.23 35.23
N GLU A 465 -25.81 5.22 36.14
CA GLU A 465 -26.79 6.30 36.27
C GLU A 465 -26.08 7.65 36.15
N TYR A 466 -26.73 8.61 35.51
CA TYR A 466 -26.24 9.98 35.41
C TYR A 466 -26.98 10.90 36.37
N LYS A 467 -26.30 11.92 36.86
CA LYS A 467 -26.90 12.96 37.69
C LYS A 467 -27.60 14.00 36.81
N ASP A 468 -28.89 14.15 36.97
CA ASP A 468 -29.69 15.12 36.20
C ASP A 468 -29.52 16.57 36.74
N LYS A 469 -30.12 17.53 36.05
CA LYS A 469 -30.04 18.95 36.39
C LYS A 469 -30.64 19.28 37.80
N ASN A 470 -31.46 18.40 38.36
CA ASN A 470 -32.08 18.55 39.67
C ASN A 470 -31.24 17.89 40.76
N GLY A 471 -30.14 17.24 40.42
CA GLY A 471 -29.26 16.54 41.34
C GLY A 471 -29.67 15.10 41.62
N ALA A 472 -30.68 14.57 40.95
CA ALA A 472 -31.14 13.19 41.07
C ALA A 472 -30.40 12.27 40.07
N TYR A 473 -30.09 11.03 40.53
CA TYR A 473 -29.52 10.01 39.64
C TYR A 473 -30.63 9.33 38.85
N GLN A 474 -30.45 9.25 37.55
CA GLN A 474 -31.36 8.64 36.58
C GLN A 474 -30.63 7.56 35.80
N PRO A 475 -31.29 6.45 35.41
CA PRO A 475 -30.72 5.44 34.56
C PRO A 475 -30.25 6.04 33.24
N MET A 476 -29.15 5.51 32.65
CA MET A 476 -28.73 5.91 31.32
C MET A 476 -29.86 5.74 30.30
N PRO A 477 -30.07 6.72 29.39
CA PRO A 477 -31.15 6.65 28.42
C PRO A 477 -31.02 5.42 27.49
N LYS A 478 -32.14 4.69 27.34
CA LYS A 478 -32.18 3.48 26.48
C LYS A 478 -32.59 3.78 25.03
N ASP A 479 -33.15 4.96 24.74
CA ASP A 479 -33.79 5.27 23.44
C ASP A 479 -33.14 6.40 22.64
N SER A 480 -32.17 7.12 23.19
CA SER A 480 -31.46 8.17 22.42
C SER A 480 -30.10 7.68 21.93
N LYS A 481 -30.12 6.68 21.05
CA LYS A 481 -28.89 6.07 20.49
C LYS A 481 -27.92 5.55 21.57
N ASP A 482 -28.49 5.01 22.65
CA ASP A 482 -27.83 4.27 23.72
C ASP A 482 -26.86 5.09 24.60
N GLY A 483 -27.14 6.39 24.86
CA GLY A 483 -26.29 7.20 25.74
C GLY A 483 -26.89 8.53 26.19
N LEU A 484 -26.11 9.26 26.99
CA LEU A 484 -26.45 10.58 27.51
C LEU A 484 -26.07 11.66 26.53
N GLU A 485 -27.03 12.52 26.15
CA GLU A 485 -26.72 13.72 25.35
C GLU A 485 -25.88 14.70 26.16
N VAL A 486 -24.71 15.06 25.66
CA VAL A 486 -23.75 15.99 26.29
C VAL A 486 -23.48 17.17 25.38
N ASP A 487 -23.36 18.35 25.95
CA ASP A 487 -23.02 19.56 25.21
C ASP A 487 -21.52 19.66 25.01
N LEU A 488 -21.09 19.77 23.76
CA LEU A 488 -19.69 19.89 23.34
C LEU A 488 -19.29 21.34 23.04
N SER A 489 -20.17 22.31 23.28
CA SER A 489 -19.87 23.72 23.07
C SER A 489 -19.23 24.34 24.33
N GLY A 490 -18.25 25.21 24.10
CA GLY A 490 -17.65 26.03 25.15
C GLY A 490 -16.43 25.41 25.84
N ASN A 491 -16.35 25.53 27.16
CA ASN A 491 -15.22 25.04 27.97
C ASN A 491 -15.45 23.61 28.47
N ASN A 492 -14.42 23.04 29.09
CA ASN A 492 -14.48 21.73 29.74
C ASN A 492 -15.70 21.56 30.61
N LYS A 493 -16.32 20.38 30.56
CA LYS A 493 -17.52 20.03 31.32
C LYS A 493 -17.33 18.74 32.08
N ASN A 494 -17.83 18.74 33.32
CA ASN A 494 -17.86 17.59 34.18
C ASN A 494 -19.28 17.05 34.28
N TYR A 495 -19.40 15.75 34.10
CA TYR A 495 -20.66 15.01 34.28
C TYR A 495 -20.45 13.99 35.37
N GLU A 496 -21.31 14.03 36.41
CA GLU A 496 -21.26 13.14 37.54
C GLU A 496 -22.16 11.92 37.28
N PHE A 497 -21.60 10.74 37.52
CA PHE A 497 -22.26 9.45 37.36
C PHE A 497 -22.15 8.62 38.62
N ARG A 498 -22.92 7.54 38.63
CA ARG A 498 -22.86 6.50 39.64
C ARG A 498 -22.81 5.16 38.93
N ILE A 499 -21.86 4.31 39.34
CA ILE A 499 -21.71 2.94 38.82
C ILE A 499 -22.07 1.97 39.95
N THR A 500 -22.89 0.97 39.63
CA THR A 500 -23.24 -0.13 40.52
C THR A 500 -22.74 -1.43 39.84
N PRO A 501 -21.52 -1.88 40.16
CA PRO A 501 -20.98 -3.12 39.59
C PRO A 501 -21.75 -4.34 40.07
N LYS A 502 -21.95 -5.34 39.21
CA LYS A 502 -22.63 -6.59 39.59
C LYS A 502 -21.67 -7.62 40.16
N ASP A 503 -20.44 -7.65 39.65
CA ASP A 503 -19.46 -8.67 39.97
C ASP A 503 -18.23 -8.07 40.64
N ALA A 504 -17.59 -8.85 41.53
CA ALA A 504 -16.31 -8.50 42.13
C ALA A 504 -15.13 -8.81 41.18
N GLY A 505 -13.97 -8.17 41.40
CA GLY A 505 -12.76 -8.36 40.63
C GLY A 505 -12.32 -7.12 39.87
N GLU A 506 -11.31 -7.25 39.03
CA GLU A 506 -10.85 -6.18 38.15
C GLU A 506 -11.89 -5.89 37.08
N GLN A 507 -12.27 -4.64 36.94
CA GLN A 507 -13.23 -4.18 35.95
C GLN A 507 -12.69 -3.00 35.17
N LYS A 508 -13.18 -2.84 33.94
CA LYS A 508 -12.80 -1.76 33.04
C LYS A 508 -14.04 -1.00 32.59
N LEU A 509 -14.06 0.29 32.90
CA LEU A 509 -15.09 1.20 32.42
C LEU A 509 -14.55 1.99 31.23
N THR A 510 -15.15 1.83 30.06
CA THR A 510 -14.87 2.63 28.88
C THR A 510 -15.94 3.68 28.72
N ALA A 511 -15.57 4.95 28.73
CA ALA A 511 -16.44 6.07 28.40
C ALA A 511 -16.09 6.61 27.02
N ALA A 512 -17.04 6.71 26.10
CA ALA A 512 -16.85 7.22 24.76
C ALA A 512 -17.86 8.32 24.42
N VAL A 513 -17.42 9.36 23.72
CA VAL A 513 -18.27 10.40 23.16
C VAL A 513 -18.43 10.17 21.67
N VAL A 514 -19.65 9.98 21.24
CA VAL A 514 -20.00 9.70 19.84
C VAL A 514 -20.88 10.82 19.27
N ARG A 515 -20.61 11.23 18.04
CA ARG A 515 -21.46 12.15 17.28
C ARG A 515 -21.52 11.71 15.82
N ASP A 516 -22.70 11.64 15.25
CA ASP A 516 -22.90 11.21 13.85
C ASP A 516 -22.22 9.88 13.52
N ALA A 517 -22.29 8.91 14.46
CA ALA A 517 -21.63 7.61 14.40
C ALA A 517 -20.07 7.66 14.37
N VAL A 518 -19.47 8.78 14.76
CA VAL A 518 -18.01 8.95 14.91
C VAL A 518 -17.68 9.05 16.38
N GLU A 519 -16.77 8.24 16.87
CA GLU A 519 -16.22 8.34 18.23
C GLU A 519 -15.24 9.51 18.29
N LEU A 520 -15.64 10.59 18.96
CA LEU A 520 -14.85 11.82 19.07
C LEU A 520 -13.73 11.70 20.10
N GLY A 521 -13.89 10.81 21.05
CA GLY A 521 -12.91 10.54 22.10
C GLY A 521 -13.40 9.44 23.02
N THR A 522 -12.45 8.75 23.62
CA THR A 522 -12.69 7.63 24.54
C THR A 522 -11.69 7.65 25.68
N ALA A 523 -12.07 7.12 26.82
CA ALA A 523 -11.18 6.88 27.94
C ALA A 523 -11.56 5.59 28.65
N ASP A 524 -10.55 4.86 29.03
CA ASP A 524 -10.64 3.65 29.81
C ASP A 524 -10.26 3.94 31.26
N LYS A 525 -10.97 3.33 32.20
CA LYS A 525 -10.66 3.36 33.60
C LYS A 525 -10.74 1.97 34.18
N ASP A 526 -9.63 1.45 34.61
CA ASP A 526 -9.55 0.20 35.36
C ASP A 526 -9.78 0.50 36.85
N PHE A 527 -10.57 -0.34 37.49
CA PHE A 527 -10.87 -0.25 38.93
C PHE A 527 -11.16 -1.63 39.49
N THR A 528 -10.89 -1.80 40.79
CA THR A 528 -11.13 -3.06 41.49
C THR A 528 -12.45 -2.98 42.23
N VAL A 529 -13.29 -3.99 42.06
CA VAL A 529 -14.54 -4.16 42.77
C VAL A 529 -14.34 -5.18 43.86
N ALA A 530 -14.44 -4.75 45.11
CA ALA A 530 -14.41 -5.67 46.23
C ALA A 530 -15.69 -6.52 46.27
N GLY A 531 -15.54 -7.79 46.60
CA GLY A 531 -16.71 -8.64 46.84
C GLY A 531 -17.54 -8.09 47.99
N ARG A 532 -18.85 -8.19 47.90
CA ARG A 532 -19.76 -7.84 48.98
C ARG A 532 -19.55 -8.70 50.25
N VAL A 533 -18.86 -9.82 50.04
CA VAL A 533 -18.50 -10.77 51.07
C VAL A 533 -17.06 -11.16 50.89
N HIS A 534 -16.28 -11.05 51.95
CA HIS A 534 -14.87 -11.38 52.03
C HIS A 534 -14.65 -12.89 51.88
N THR A 535 -14.69 -13.39 50.67
CA THR A 535 -14.50 -14.80 50.35
C THR A 535 -13.43 -14.89 49.24
N THR A 536 -12.46 -15.77 49.39
CA THR A 536 -11.55 -16.15 48.34
C THR A 536 -11.89 -17.54 47.83
N VAL A 537 -11.72 -17.75 46.52
CA VAL A 537 -11.85 -19.03 45.87
C VAL A 537 -10.50 -19.34 45.21
N THR A 538 -10.03 -20.56 45.36
CA THR A 538 -8.80 -21.00 44.72
C THR A 538 -9.01 -22.39 44.12
N ILE A 539 -8.64 -22.56 42.84
CA ILE A 539 -8.58 -23.85 42.14
C ILE A 539 -7.17 -24.37 42.25
N GLU A 540 -6.96 -25.58 42.74
CA GLU A 540 -5.69 -26.25 42.85
C GLU A 540 -5.68 -27.56 42.07
N GLY A 541 -4.54 -27.92 41.45
CA GLY A 541 -4.33 -29.19 40.74
C GLY A 541 -4.61 -29.15 39.25
N LEU A 542 -4.92 -27.98 38.67
CA LEU A 542 -5.09 -27.75 37.25
C LEU A 542 -4.04 -26.83 36.65
N GLU A 543 -3.14 -26.28 37.44
CA GLU A 543 -2.08 -25.40 36.94
C GLU A 543 -1.24 -26.12 35.87
N ASP A 544 -1.17 -25.53 34.67
CA ASP A 544 -0.43 -26.07 33.53
C ASP A 544 -0.79 -27.54 33.18
N ALA A 545 -1.97 -27.99 33.53
CA ALA A 545 -2.39 -29.37 33.30
C ALA A 545 -2.64 -29.62 31.82
N VAL A 546 -2.12 -30.77 31.33
CA VAL A 546 -2.45 -31.30 30.02
C VAL A 546 -3.32 -32.52 30.23
N ILE A 547 -4.56 -32.51 29.79
CA ILE A 547 -5.56 -33.57 30.00
C ILE A 547 -5.94 -34.11 28.62
N LYS A 548 -5.98 -35.44 28.48
CA LYS A 548 -6.46 -36.05 27.23
C LYS A 548 -7.98 -35.94 27.15
N GLU A 549 -8.49 -35.68 25.95
CA GLU A 549 -9.93 -35.68 25.71
C GLU A 549 -10.58 -37.02 26.17
N GLY A 550 -11.59 -36.92 27.02
CA GLY A 550 -12.28 -38.05 27.61
C GLY A 550 -11.58 -38.72 28.80
N GLU A 551 -10.37 -38.31 29.16
CA GLU A 551 -9.75 -38.62 30.44
C GLU A 551 -10.15 -37.59 31.49
N SER A 552 -10.26 -38.02 32.74
CA SER A 552 -10.61 -37.15 33.85
C SER A 552 -9.38 -36.79 34.68
N LYS A 553 -9.37 -35.52 35.15
CA LYS A 553 -8.40 -35.01 36.11
C LYS A 553 -9.07 -34.52 37.38
N ASP A 554 -8.55 -34.97 38.55
CA ASP A 554 -9.01 -34.49 39.83
C ASP A 554 -8.39 -33.15 40.16
N PHE A 555 -9.18 -32.26 40.76
CA PHE A 555 -8.76 -30.93 41.20
C PHE A 555 -9.55 -30.51 42.47
N THR A 556 -9.03 -29.54 43.18
CA THR A 556 -9.60 -29.06 44.42
C THR A 556 -10.06 -27.62 44.30
N VAL A 557 -11.24 -27.28 44.85
CA VAL A 557 -11.65 -25.88 45.04
C VAL A 557 -11.64 -25.60 46.53
N LYS A 558 -10.85 -24.59 46.91
CA LYS A 558 -10.78 -24.06 48.26
C LYS A 558 -11.57 -22.74 48.35
N VAL A 559 -12.42 -22.63 49.30
CA VAL A 559 -13.21 -21.42 49.56
C VAL A 559 -12.91 -20.97 50.99
N THR A 560 -12.29 -19.80 51.08
CA THR A 560 -11.92 -19.25 52.40
C THR A 560 -12.75 -17.98 52.69
N PRO A 561 -13.65 -17.99 53.65
CA PRO A 561 -14.31 -16.77 54.11
C PRO A 561 -13.29 -15.87 54.79
N ASN A 562 -13.20 -14.59 54.42
CA ASN A 562 -12.18 -13.68 54.93
C ASN A 562 -12.55 -12.86 56.14
N ASP A 563 -13.72 -13.06 56.80
CA ASP A 563 -14.11 -12.35 58.04
C ASP A 563 -15.19 -13.10 58.87
N ASP A 564 -15.39 -12.65 60.08
CA ASP A 564 -16.29 -13.18 61.15
C ASP A 564 -17.80 -13.25 60.77
N ALA A 565 -18.17 -13.04 59.54
CA ALA A 565 -19.55 -13.11 59.08
C ALA A 565 -19.88 -14.57 58.72
N ASN A 566 -20.72 -15.19 59.53
CA ASN A 566 -21.36 -16.45 59.19
C ASN A 566 -22.23 -16.25 57.94
N LEU A 567 -21.63 -16.60 56.80
CA LEU A 567 -22.22 -16.38 55.46
C LEU A 567 -23.35 -17.37 55.13
N GLY A 568 -23.52 -18.38 55.97
CA GLY A 568 -24.56 -19.40 55.79
C GLY A 568 -24.29 -20.28 54.55
N GLU A 569 -25.31 -20.56 53.80
CA GLU A 569 -25.24 -21.45 52.64
C GLU A 569 -24.85 -20.67 51.37
N ALA A 570 -23.94 -21.22 50.61
CA ALA A 570 -23.52 -20.74 49.27
C ALA A 570 -23.39 -21.92 48.30
N PHE A 571 -23.14 -21.62 47.04
CA PHE A 571 -23.02 -22.64 45.98
C PHE A 571 -21.75 -22.44 45.20
N ILE A 572 -20.99 -23.52 44.94
CA ILE A 572 -19.90 -23.54 43.97
C ILE A 572 -20.50 -23.89 42.60
N ASP A 573 -20.23 -23.04 41.60
CA ASP A 573 -20.67 -23.21 40.21
C ASP A 573 -19.49 -23.09 39.27
N PHE A 574 -19.55 -23.75 38.13
CA PHE A 574 -18.48 -23.75 37.14
C PHE A 574 -18.93 -23.18 35.81
N GLY A 575 -18.07 -22.33 35.19
CA GLY A 575 -18.33 -21.67 33.92
C GLY A 575 -17.97 -22.47 32.67
N ASN A 576 -17.27 -23.61 32.79
CA ASN A 576 -16.86 -24.43 31.66
C ASN A 576 -18.01 -25.29 31.12
N LYS A 577 -18.45 -25.02 29.89
CA LYS A 577 -19.51 -25.76 29.20
C LYS A 577 -19.00 -26.95 28.37
N ASN A 578 -17.71 -27.04 28.12
CA ASN A 578 -17.07 -28.03 27.27
C ASN A 578 -16.46 -29.21 28.05
N SER A 579 -16.77 -29.30 29.37
CA SER A 579 -16.29 -30.37 30.24
C SER A 579 -17.39 -30.87 31.10
N GLU A 580 -17.39 -32.14 31.43
CA GLU A 580 -18.19 -32.71 32.50
C GLU A 580 -17.44 -32.52 33.82
N ILE A 581 -18.14 -31.97 34.83
CA ILE A 581 -17.57 -31.77 36.16
C ILE A 581 -18.38 -32.58 37.14
N GLU A 582 -17.68 -33.35 37.95
CA GLU A 582 -18.24 -34.11 39.04
C GLU A 582 -17.65 -33.63 40.37
N TYR A 583 -18.42 -33.68 41.43
CA TYR A 583 -17.96 -33.44 42.80
C TYR A 583 -17.83 -34.75 43.59
N GLN A 584 -16.86 -34.82 44.48
CA GLN A 584 -16.74 -35.95 45.39
C GLN A 584 -17.71 -35.80 46.58
N ASP A 585 -18.55 -36.79 46.80
CA ASP A 585 -19.46 -36.83 47.94
C ASP A 585 -18.77 -37.25 49.25
N LYS A 586 -19.51 -37.23 50.34
CA LYS A 586 -18.98 -37.59 51.67
C LYS A 586 -18.47 -39.05 51.78
N ASN A 587 -18.85 -39.91 50.86
CA ASN A 587 -18.43 -41.31 50.84
C ASN A 587 -17.22 -41.53 49.92
N GLY A 588 -16.70 -40.48 49.28
CA GLY A 588 -15.61 -40.55 48.30
C GLY A 588 -16.07 -40.92 46.90
N GLU A 589 -17.37 -40.93 46.58
CA GLU A 589 -17.91 -41.21 45.27
C GLU A 589 -18.07 -39.91 44.45
N TYR A 590 -17.66 -39.91 43.18
CA TYR A 590 -17.88 -38.84 42.24
C TYR A 590 -19.28 -38.80 41.69
N LYS A 591 -19.93 -37.65 41.71
CA LYS A 591 -21.32 -37.41 41.26
C LYS A 591 -21.42 -36.17 40.38
N PRO A 592 -22.29 -36.19 39.37
CA PRO A 592 -22.48 -35.00 38.52
C PRO A 592 -22.82 -33.76 39.33
N MET A 593 -22.33 -32.58 38.88
CA MET A 593 -22.68 -31.29 39.47
C MET A 593 -24.19 -31.07 39.47
N PRO A 594 -24.77 -30.60 40.58
CA PRO A 594 -26.17 -30.14 40.60
C PRO A 594 -26.38 -28.93 39.66
N GLU A 595 -27.56 -28.81 39.04
CA GLU A 595 -27.92 -27.69 38.15
C GLU A 595 -27.75 -26.30 38.81
N ASP A 596 -28.00 -26.19 40.08
CA ASP A 596 -27.91 -24.95 40.87
C ASP A 596 -26.53 -24.75 41.53
N GLY A 597 -25.54 -25.57 41.19
CA GLY A 597 -24.21 -25.61 41.83
C GLY A 597 -24.14 -26.50 43.07
N LEU A 598 -22.90 -26.79 43.53
CA LEU A 598 -22.65 -27.59 44.71
C LEU A 598 -22.84 -26.71 45.98
N LYS A 599 -23.80 -27.09 46.80
CA LYS A 599 -24.09 -26.44 48.07
C LYS A 599 -22.94 -26.61 49.06
N ILE A 600 -22.44 -25.51 49.60
CA ILE A 600 -21.45 -25.45 50.67
C ILE A 600 -21.94 -24.58 51.82
N GLY A 601 -21.48 -24.86 53.02
CA GLY A 601 -21.70 -24.01 54.18
C GLY A 601 -20.47 -23.13 54.39
N LEU A 602 -20.62 -21.82 54.27
CA LEU A 602 -19.60 -20.85 54.63
C LEU A 602 -19.75 -20.46 56.11
N GLY A 603 -19.38 -21.42 56.98
CA GLY A 603 -19.29 -21.16 58.42
C GLY A 603 -17.90 -20.73 58.82
N ASP A 604 -17.49 -21.01 60.06
CA ASP A 604 -16.24 -20.56 60.66
C ASP A 604 -15.00 -21.29 60.11
N GLY A 605 -14.69 -21.21 58.80
CA GLY A 605 -13.47 -21.77 58.29
C GLY A 605 -13.44 -22.09 56.78
N GLU A 606 -12.27 -22.46 56.31
CA GLU A 606 -12.00 -22.86 54.95
C GLU A 606 -12.83 -24.11 54.54
N VAL A 607 -13.42 -24.07 53.38
CA VAL A 607 -14.16 -25.20 52.81
C VAL A 607 -13.38 -25.70 51.62
N GLU A 608 -12.89 -26.92 51.69
CA GLU A 608 -12.22 -27.61 50.61
C GLU A 608 -13.14 -28.69 50.00
N ARG A 609 -13.22 -28.74 48.71
CA ARG A 609 -14.00 -29.73 47.97
C ARG A 609 -13.21 -30.28 46.79
N GLU A 610 -13.25 -31.61 46.63
CA GLU A 610 -12.65 -32.29 45.51
C GLU A 610 -13.63 -32.42 44.35
N PHE A 611 -13.13 -32.20 43.16
CA PHE A 611 -13.85 -32.28 41.91
C PHE A 611 -13.06 -33.09 40.92
N ARG A 612 -13.72 -33.51 39.87
CA ARG A 612 -13.16 -34.18 38.70
C ARG A 612 -13.67 -33.51 37.47
N ILE A 613 -12.75 -33.15 36.54
CA ILE A 613 -13.09 -32.61 35.23
C ILE A 613 -12.77 -33.63 34.14
N ALA A 614 -13.75 -33.86 33.24
CA ALA A 614 -13.59 -34.68 32.03
C ALA A 614 -13.88 -33.79 30.82
N PRO A 615 -12.85 -33.24 30.17
CA PRO A 615 -13.01 -32.38 29.00
C PRO A 615 -13.51 -33.15 27.77
N LYS A 616 -14.35 -32.53 26.93
CA LYS A 616 -14.96 -33.10 25.73
C LYS A 616 -14.38 -32.57 24.43
N GLU A 617 -13.65 -31.49 24.46
CA GLU A 617 -13.07 -30.84 23.29
C GLU A 617 -11.58 -30.62 23.51
N THR A 618 -10.80 -30.74 22.46
CA THR A 618 -9.35 -30.45 22.48
C THR A 618 -9.05 -28.94 22.44
N GLY A 619 -7.84 -28.55 22.85
CA GLY A 619 -7.37 -27.16 22.84
C GLY A 619 -7.24 -26.57 24.24
N LYS A 620 -6.90 -25.28 24.29
CA LYS A 620 -6.82 -24.53 25.55
C LYS A 620 -8.23 -24.29 26.09
N GLN A 621 -8.42 -24.59 27.36
CA GLN A 621 -9.65 -24.36 28.07
C GLN A 621 -9.38 -23.61 29.36
N THR A 622 -10.36 -22.85 29.81
CA THR A 622 -10.33 -22.16 31.10
C THR A 622 -11.45 -22.71 31.98
N LEU A 623 -11.11 -23.17 33.15
CA LEU A 623 -12.08 -23.51 34.17
C LEU A 623 -12.28 -22.30 35.08
N THR A 624 -13.50 -21.83 35.20
CA THR A 624 -13.91 -20.82 36.18
C THR A 624 -14.69 -21.49 37.30
N ALA A 625 -14.25 -21.35 38.54
CA ALA A 625 -15.00 -21.72 39.72
C ALA A 625 -15.54 -20.46 40.42
N ALA A 626 -16.81 -20.32 40.56
CA ALA A 626 -17.46 -19.19 41.24
C ALA A 626 -18.25 -19.64 42.47
N VAL A 627 -18.15 -18.91 43.53
CA VAL A 627 -19.00 -19.09 44.73
C VAL A 627 -20.12 -18.07 44.66
N LYS A 628 -21.36 -18.56 44.74
CA LYS A 628 -22.56 -17.74 44.61
C LYS A 628 -23.47 -17.89 45.84
N LYS A 629 -24.07 -16.78 46.27
CA LYS A 629 -25.12 -16.75 47.28
C LYS A 629 -26.32 -15.92 46.78
N ASP A 630 -27.51 -16.46 46.85
CA ASP A 630 -28.73 -15.79 46.38
C ASP A 630 -28.63 -15.24 44.96
N LYS A 631 -27.97 -15.98 44.03
CA LYS A 631 -27.61 -15.62 42.68
C LYS A 631 -26.52 -14.53 42.50
N ASN A 632 -25.99 -13.99 43.58
CA ASN A 632 -24.87 -13.05 43.53
C ASN A 632 -23.56 -13.81 43.67
N GLU A 633 -22.61 -13.51 42.80
CA GLU A 633 -21.26 -14.06 42.87
C GLU A 633 -20.51 -13.38 44.01
N LEU A 634 -19.91 -14.20 44.90
CA LEU A 634 -19.13 -13.75 46.05
C LEU A 634 -17.64 -13.66 45.72
N ALA A 635 -17.16 -14.63 44.96
CA ALA A 635 -15.77 -14.71 44.51
C ALA A 635 -15.65 -15.72 43.37
N ARG A 636 -14.59 -15.63 42.58
CA ARG A 636 -14.22 -16.59 41.54
C ARG A 636 -12.72 -16.79 41.44
N ASP A 637 -12.33 -17.94 40.88
CA ASP A 637 -10.96 -18.19 40.40
C ASP A 637 -11.02 -18.84 39.02
N GLU A 638 -9.98 -18.64 38.22
CA GLU A 638 -9.86 -19.17 36.85
C GLU A 638 -8.56 -19.89 36.68
N LYS A 639 -8.59 -21.07 36.06
CA LYS A 639 -7.41 -21.84 35.74
C LYS A 639 -7.46 -22.29 34.30
N ASP A 640 -6.37 -22.03 33.61
CA ASP A 640 -6.13 -22.50 32.26
C ASP A 640 -5.53 -23.90 32.24
N PHE A 641 -5.97 -24.74 31.31
CA PHE A 641 -5.42 -26.08 31.07
C PHE A 641 -5.54 -26.44 29.59
N VAL A 642 -4.76 -27.40 29.14
CA VAL A 642 -4.76 -27.86 27.75
C VAL A 642 -5.37 -29.25 27.65
N VAL A 643 -6.29 -29.42 26.72
CA VAL A 643 -6.89 -30.74 26.40
C VAL A 643 -6.35 -31.20 25.06
N SER A 644 -5.76 -32.40 25.06
CA SER A 644 -5.17 -32.97 23.83
C SER A 644 -5.49 -34.45 23.68
N GLU A 645 -5.69 -34.91 22.45
CA GLU A 645 -5.41 -36.29 22.06
C GLU A 645 -3.89 -36.43 21.96
N MET A 646 -3.25 -37.18 22.87
CA MET A 646 -1.81 -37.07 23.04
C MET A 646 -0.97 -38.12 22.31
N PRO A 647 -0.51 -37.85 21.09
CA PRO A 647 0.63 -38.54 20.57
C PRO A 647 1.92 -38.21 21.34
N ILE A 648 2.81 -39.20 21.45
CA ILE A 648 4.08 -39.04 22.15
C ILE A 648 5.17 -38.62 21.16
N LEU A 649 5.91 -37.57 21.49
CA LEU A 649 7.15 -37.20 20.81
C LEU A 649 8.33 -37.69 21.65
N THR A 650 9.11 -38.61 21.11
CA THR A 650 10.40 -38.99 21.66
C THR A 650 11.52 -38.29 20.92
N LEU A 651 12.29 -37.47 21.63
CA LEU A 651 13.38 -36.70 21.07
C LEU A 651 14.69 -37.09 21.74
N LYS A 652 15.67 -37.57 20.96
CA LYS A 652 17.00 -37.95 21.42
C LYS A 652 18.05 -37.08 20.74
N ASP A 653 18.97 -36.56 21.54
CA ASP A 653 20.10 -35.74 21.08
C ASP A 653 19.63 -34.46 20.32
N GLY A 654 18.44 -34.00 20.66
CA GLY A 654 17.83 -32.79 20.14
C GLY A 654 16.99 -32.07 21.18
N VAL A 655 16.64 -30.84 20.89
CA VAL A 655 15.85 -29.97 21.77
C VAL A 655 14.59 -29.48 21.05
N ILE A 656 13.48 -29.36 21.77
CA ILE A 656 12.29 -28.66 21.29
C ILE A 656 12.57 -27.17 21.37
N THR A 657 12.42 -26.46 20.25
CA THR A 657 12.58 -24.99 20.19
C THR A 657 11.25 -24.27 20.32
N SER A 658 10.16 -24.82 19.76
CA SER A 658 8.82 -24.31 19.94
C SER A 658 7.74 -25.37 19.72
N VAL A 659 6.60 -25.22 20.38
CA VAL A 659 5.37 -25.98 20.14
C VAL A 659 4.21 -24.99 20.10
N THR A 660 3.51 -24.93 18.97
CA THR A 660 2.34 -24.04 18.81
C THR A 660 1.12 -24.85 18.40
N VAL A 661 -0.03 -24.55 18.98
CA VAL A 661 -1.32 -25.13 18.60
C VAL A 661 -2.12 -24.14 17.76
N PRO A 662 -2.87 -24.60 16.74
CA PRO A 662 -3.73 -23.72 15.95
C PRO A 662 -4.76 -23.04 16.84
N GLY A 663 -4.94 -21.72 16.68
CA GLY A 663 -5.99 -20.98 17.36
C GLY A 663 -7.38 -21.42 16.92
N LYS A 664 -8.38 -21.40 17.83
CA LYS A 664 -9.79 -21.66 17.48
C LYS A 664 -10.34 -20.51 16.62
N ASP A 665 -11.17 -20.84 15.63
CA ASP A 665 -11.94 -19.89 14.81
C ASP A 665 -11.10 -18.80 14.09
N GLY A 666 -9.83 -19.13 13.72
CA GLY A 666 -8.96 -18.18 13.01
C GLY A 666 -8.20 -17.22 13.92
N ALA A 667 -8.14 -17.49 15.22
CA ALA A 667 -7.26 -16.79 16.15
C ALA A 667 -5.78 -17.19 15.92
N ASP A 668 -4.85 -16.35 16.37
CA ASP A 668 -3.42 -16.62 16.27
C ASP A 668 -3.04 -17.93 16.95
N PRO A 669 -2.05 -18.68 16.42
CA PRO A 669 -1.53 -19.88 17.05
C PRO A 669 -0.98 -19.59 18.45
N GLU A 670 -1.27 -20.46 19.40
CA GLU A 670 -0.83 -20.33 20.78
C GLU A 670 0.44 -21.11 21.03
N ASP A 671 1.41 -20.46 21.68
CA ASP A 671 2.68 -21.11 22.08
C ASP A 671 2.48 -21.86 23.40
N ILE A 672 2.63 -23.18 23.35
CA ILE A 672 2.54 -24.09 24.52
C ILE A 672 3.90 -24.75 24.84
N THR A 673 5.00 -24.21 24.34
CA THR A 673 6.35 -24.78 24.46
C THR A 673 6.73 -25.10 25.90
N GLU A 674 6.54 -24.15 26.80
CA GLU A 674 6.91 -24.33 28.21
C GLU A 674 6.02 -25.34 28.93
N ILE A 675 4.75 -25.43 28.53
CA ILE A 675 3.81 -26.42 29.08
C ILE A 675 4.26 -27.84 28.68
N VAL A 676 4.60 -28.07 27.41
CA VAL A 676 5.06 -29.36 26.90
C VAL A 676 6.38 -29.78 27.56
N LYS A 677 7.35 -28.87 27.68
CA LYS A 677 8.65 -29.14 28.32
C LYS A 677 8.52 -29.47 29.81
N LYS A 678 7.68 -28.74 30.52
CA LYS A 678 7.45 -28.93 31.97
C LYS A 678 6.79 -30.26 32.29
N ASN A 679 5.98 -30.80 31.38
CA ASN A 679 5.23 -32.04 31.53
C ASN A 679 5.89 -33.20 30.77
N ALA A 680 7.22 -33.20 30.59
CA ALA A 680 7.96 -34.28 30.02
C ALA A 680 7.80 -35.57 30.88
N ASN A 681 7.70 -36.73 30.21
CA ASN A 681 7.64 -38.01 30.87
C ASN A 681 8.97 -38.36 31.56
N GLU A 682 8.94 -39.29 32.50
CA GLU A 682 10.15 -39.79 33.18
C GLU A 682 11.21 -40.35 32.23
N ASP A 683 10.80 -40.85 31.03
CA ASP A 683 11.68 -41.33 29.97
C ASP A 683 12.21 -40.24 29.04
N GLY A 684 11.86 -38.95 29.30
CA GLY A 684 12.27 -37.79 28.50
C GLY A 684 11.44 -37.58 27.21
N SER A 685 10.36 -38.36 27.02
CA SER A 685 9.42 -38.12 25.93
C SER A 685 8.39 -37.03 26.30
N PHE A 686 7.75 -36.44 25.30
CA PHE A 686 6.84 -35.33 25.46
C PHE A 686 5.45 -35.71 24.93
N HIS A 687 4.43 -35.31 25.68
CA HIS A 687 3.06 -35.29 25.20
C HIS A 687 2.83 -34.04 24.37
N VAL A 688 2.51 -34.20 23.10
CA VAL A 688 2.32 -33.08 22.18
C VAL A 688 0.96 -33.22 21.50
N PRO A 689 0.10 -32.19 21.50
CA PRO A 689 -1.19 -32.27 20.85
C PRO A 689 -1.09 -32.61 19.35
N GLU A 690 -2.01 -33.46 18.86
CA GLU A 690 -2.18 -33.67 17.44
C GLU A 690 -2.47 -32.32 16.73
N GLY A 691 -1.87 -32.10 15.58
CA GLY A 691 -2.02 -30.86 14.84
C GLY A 691 -1.18 -29.69 15.36
N ALA A 692 -0.47 -29.85 16.48
CA ALA A 692 0.49 -28.85 16.94
C ALA A 692 1.69 -28.78 16.01
N THR A 693 2.17 -27.57 15.70
CA THR A 693 3.44 -27.40 14.99
C THR A 693 4.57 -27.46 15.99
N VAL A 694 5.46 -28.45 15.82
CA VAL A 694 6.62 -28.69 16.68
C VAL A 694 7.88 -28.30 15.93
N SER A 695 8.69 -27.42 16.50
CA SER A 695 10.03 -27.10 16.00
C SER A 695 11.07 -27.77 16.88
N VAL A 696 12.02 -28.43 16.25
CA VAL A 696 13.12 -29.16 16.90
C VAL A 696 14.46 -28.72 16.31
N ALA A 697 15.52 -28.86 17.12
CA ALA A 697 16.88 -28.62 16.69
C ALA A 697 17.82 -29.65 17.31
N PHE A 698 18.94 -29.92 16.67
CA PHE A 698 20.05 -30.68 17.26
C PHE A 698 20.55 -29.97 18.52
N ASP A 699 20.79 -30.76 19.56
CA ASP A 699 21.31 -30.21 20.83
C ASP A 699 22.82 -29.95 20.75
N LYS A 700 23.20 -28.81 20.22
CA LYS A 700 24.60 -28.40 20.07
C LYS A 700 25.33 -28.27 21.42
N ASP A 701 24.60 -27.88 22.46
CA ASP A 701 25.21 -27.66 23.79
C ASP A 701 25.60 -28.99 24.42
N ALA A 702 24.83 -30.07 24.21
CA ALA A 702 25.17 -31.42 24.66
C ALA A 702 26.42 -31.98 23.98
N PHE A 703 26.75 -31.50 22.78
CA PHE A 703 27.89 -32.02 21.99
C PHE A 703 29.03 -30.98 21.82
N ALA A 704 28.99 -29.86 22.48
CA ALA A 704 29.94 -28.71 22.29
C ALA A 704 31.41 -29.14 22.44
N ASP A 705 31.71 -30.06 23.36
CA ASP A 705 33.10 -30.52 23.67
C ASP A 705 33.39 -31.93 23.12
N SER A 706 32.50 -32.54 22.34
CA SER A 706 32.58 -33.93 21.92
C SER A 706 33.39 -34.14 20.62
N GLY A 707 33.67 -33.10 19.84
CA GLY A 707 34.24 -33.21 18.50
C GLY A 707 33.27 -33.80 17.47
N LEU A 708 31.99 -33.84 17.79
CA LEU A 708 30.90 -34.30 16.91
C LEU A 708 30.03 -33.14 16.46
N LYS A 709 29.57 -33.20 15.21
CA LYS A 709 28.59 -32.27 14.63
C LYS A 709 27.34 -33.03 14.19
N PHE A 710 26.29 -32.33 13.89
CA PHE A 710 25.06 -32.88 13.32
C PHE A 710 25.39 -33.67 12.03
N GLY A 711 24.84 -34.85 11.90
CA GLY A 711 24.92 -35.66 10.71
C GLY A 711 23.58 -35.74 9.98
N HIS A 712 22.60 -36.38 10.59
CA HIS A 712 21.23 -36.43 10.08
C HIS A 712 20.26 -36.84 11.20
N TRP A 713 18.96 -36.74 10.96
CA TRP A 713 17.95 -37.28 11.85
C TRP A 713 17.51 -38.67 11.43
N ASP A 714 17.44 -39.58 12.37
CA ASP A 714 16.69 -40.87 12.23
C ASP A 714 15.26 -40.59 12.71
N ILE A 715 14.29 -40.62 11.78
CA ILE A 715 12.92 -40.18 11.98
C ILE A 715 11.95 -41.32 11.78
N THR A 716 11.08 -41.53 12.77
CA THR A 716 9.95 -42.48 12.64
C THR A 716 8.66 -41.79 13.08
N GLY A 717 7.55 -42.13 12.44
CA GLY A 717 6.24 -41.59 12.79
C GLY A 717 5.81 -40.39 11.96
N LEU A 718 6.66 -39.76 11.19
CA LEU A 718 6.27 -38.74 10.20
C LEU A 718 5.96 -39.39 8.85
N ASP A 719 5.12 -38.77 8.03
CA ASP A 719 4.71 -39.37 6.74
C ASP A 719 5.78 -39.19 5.66
N ASP A 720 6.60 -38.16 5.72
CA ASP A 720 7.77 -37.93 4.88
C ASP A 720 9.02 -37.63 5.72
N PRO A 721 9.72 -38.69 6.24
CA PRO A 721 10.93 -38.47 7.02
C PRO A 721 12.07 -37.82 6.24
N ASN A 722 12.16 -38.06 4.94
CA ASN A 722 13.27 -37.58 4.11
C ASN A 722 13.23 -36.03 3.93
N ALA A 723 12.07 -35.43 4.03
CA ALA A 723 11.93 -33.95 3.96
C ALA A 723 12.70 -33.23 5.09
N TYR A 724 13.04 -33.92 6.18
CA TYR A 724 13.62 -33.33 7.39
C TYR A 724 14.98 -33.91 7.78
N GLN A 725 15.34 -35.08 7.23
CA GLN A 725 16.45 -35.90 7.66
C GLN A 725 17.78 -35.15 7.74
N ASP A 726 18.11 -34.35 6.76
CA ASP A 726 19.39 -33.63 6.64
C ASP A 726 19.36 -32.19 7.21
N LYS A 727 18.24 -31.77 7.80
CA LYS A 727 18.08 -30.42 8.37
C LYS A 727 18.46 -30.42 9.84
N GLU A 728 19.45 -29.66 10.23
CA GLU A 728 19.89 -29.52 11.62
C GLU A 728 18.77 -29.04 12.57
N SER A 729 17.83 -28.26 12.04
CA SER A 729 16.59 -27.86 12.71
C SER A 729 15.43 -27.85 11.71
N PHE A 730 14.23 -28.23 12.16
CA PHE A 730 13.05 -28.24 11.33
C PHE A 730 11.77 -28.14 12.17
N ALA A 731 10.64 -27.83 11.50
CA ALA A 731 9.32 -27.86 12.09
C ALA A 731 8.44 -28.88 11.35
N PHE A 732 7.55 -29.54 12.09
CA PHE A 732 6.58 -30.49 11.56
C PHE A 732 5.26 -30.37 12.33
N VAL A 733 4.18 -30.83 11.71
CA VAL A 733 2.88 -30.92 12.39
C VAL A 733 2.79 -32.29 13.07
N MET A 734 2.45 -32.27 14.35
CA MET A 734 2.35 -33.50 15.14
C MET A 734 1.18 -34.38 14.63
N PRO A 735 1.46 -35.62 14.15
CA PRO A 735 0.41 -36.50 13.69
C PRO A 735 -0.31 -37.20 14.88
N ALA A 736 -1.46 -37.84 14.62
CA ALA A 736 -2.19 -38.63 15.60
C ALA A 736 -1.42 -39.88 16.14
N LYS A 737 -0.21 -40.08 15.72
CA LYS A 737 0.65 -41.24 16.08
C LYS A 737 1.96 -40.79 16.73
N ALA A 738 2.58 -41.64 17.47
CA ALA A 738 3.87 -41.36 18.11
C ALA A 738 4.94 -41.02 17.07
N VAL A 739 5.76 -40.02 17.38
CA VAL A 739 6.91 -39.59 16.58
C VAL A 739 8.19 -39.82 17.37
N THR A 740 9.19 -40.39 16.75
CA THR A 740 10.53 -40.49 17.34
C THR A 740 11.53 -39.83 16.42
N LEU A 741 12.28 -38.87 16.97
CA LEU A 741 13.37 -38.18 16.34
C LEU A 741 14.65 -38.43 17.11
N LYS A 742 15.66 -38.92 16.42
CA LYS A 742 17.00 -39.12 17.00
C LYS A 742 18.03 -38.45 16.12
N ALA A 743 18.73 -37.44 16.64
CA ALA A 743 19.85 -36.87 15.92
C ALA A 743 21.03 -37.85 15.90
N MET A 744 21.58 -38.07 14.72
CA MET A 744 22.80 -38.82 14.50
C MET A 744 23.94 -37.87 14.28
N THR A 745 25.05 -38.08 14.95
CA THR A 745 26.22 -37.21 14.87
C THR A 745 27.27 -37.77 13.94
N GLN A 746 28.07 -36.90 13.36
CA GLN A 746 29.26 -37.27 12.59
C GLN A 746 30.50 -36.53 13.12
N ASP A 747 31.70 -37.03 12.78
CA ASP A 747 32.95 -36.43 13.21
C ASP A 747 33.10 -35.04 12.62
N ALA A 748 33.39 -34.04 13.44
CA ALA A 748 33.51 -32.65 13.01
C ALA A 748 34.75 -32.41 12.10
N SER A 749 35.70 -33.38 12.05
CA SER A 749 36.88 -33.31 11.17
C SER A 749 36.58 -33.70 9.73
N ILE A 750 35.39 -34.19 9.40
CA ILE A 750 34.97 -34.46 8.03
C ILE A 750 34.54 -33.12 7.40
N GLU A 751 35.38 -32.58 6.50
CA GLU A 751 35.06 -31.41 5.72
C GLU A 751 34.03 -31.77 4.67
N ASP A 752 32.85 -31.15 4.72
CA ASP A 752 31.89 -31.10 3.62
C ASP A 752 32.37 -30.01 2.65
N ASP A 753 32.56 -30.34 1.40
CA ASP A 753 33.01 -29.43 0.33
C ASP A 753 31.90 -28.45 -0.11
N GLU A 754 31.24 -27.77 0.82
CA GLU A 754 30.34 -26.64 0.52
C GLU A 754 30.63 -25.48 1.46
N PRO A 755 30.57 -24.23 0.95
CA PRO A 755 30.97 -23.04 1.73
C PRO A 755 29.96 -22.72 2.84
N ASP A 756 30.45 -22.72 4.06
CA ASP A 756 29.75 -22.27 5.26
C ASP A 756 29.17 -20.87 5.11
N ILE A 757 27.84 -20.79 5.14
CA ILE A 757 27.15 -19.59 5.63
C ILE A 757 26.19 -20.05 6.73
N VAL A 758 26.68 -20.28 7.92
CA VAL A 758 25.85 -20.58 9.08
C VAL A 758 25.79 -19.37 10.01
N GLY A 759 24.70 -18.62 9.91
CA GLY A 759 24.20 -17.85 11.02
C GLY A 759 23.01 -18.59 11.64
N PRO A 760 22.74 -18.51 12.94
CA PRO A 760 21.66 -19.24 13.58
C PRO A 760 20.31 -18.78 13.01
N ILE A 761 19.66 -19.66 12.29
CA ILE A 761 18.30 -19.42 11.77
C ILE A 761 17.32 -19.85 12.85
N VAL A 762 16.76 -18.90 13.56
CA VAL A 762 15.54 -19.14 14.33
C VAL A 762 14.36 -19.13 13.35
N ILE A 763 13.86 -20.31 13.03
CA ILE A 763 12.66 -20.44 12.19
C ILE A 763 11.46 -20.22 13.10
N GLY A 764 11.00 -18.96 13.15
CA GLY A 764 9.68 -18.67 13.66
C GLY A 764 8.68 -18.74 12.49
N THR A 765 7.96 -19.84 12.36
CA THR A 765 6.80 -19.89 11.46
C THR A 765 5.65 -19.14 12.13
N THR A 766 5.52 -17.87 11.82
CA THR A 766 4.29 -17.15 12.13
C THR A 766 3.82 -16.46 10.86
N VAL A 767 2.76 -17.00 10.29
CA VAL A 767 1.94 -16.26 9.33
C VAL A 767 1.16 -15.23 10.15
N VAL A 768 1.71 -14.05 10.31
CA VAL A 768 0.99 -12.91 10.87
C VAL A 768 0.99 -11.79 9.85
N VAL A 769 -0.18 -11.51 9.34
CA VAL A 769 -0.46 -10.32 8.55
C VAL A 769 -0.43 -9.11 9.50
N GLY A 770 0.61 -8.28 9.43
CA GLY A 770 0.69 -7.05 10.20
C GLY A 770 2.05 -6.35 10.12
N GLY A 771 2.05 -5.02 10.02
CA GLY A 771 3.24 -4.19 9.84
C GLY A 771 4.36 -4.34 10.90
N ALA A 772 4.02 -4.85 12.11
CA ALA A 772 4.99 -5.08 13.18
C ALA A 772 5.98 -6.22 12.89
N VAL A 773 5.54 -7.28 12.20
CA VAL A 773 6.40 -8.42 11.83
C VAL A 773 7.33 -8.04 10.68
N LEU A 774 6.84 -7.28 9.70
CA LEU A 774 7.68 -6.76 8.62
C LEU A 774 8.75 -5.80 9.17
N GLY A 775 8.41 -4.96 10.14
CA GLY A 775 9.37 -4.08 10.80
C GLY A 775 10.49 -4.84 11.53
N TYR A 776 10.16 -5.93 12.23
CA TYR A 776 11.14 -6.80 12.90
C TYR A 776 12.04 -7.53 11.89
N GLN A 777 11.47 -8.06 10.81
CA GLN A 777 12.20 -8.70 9.72
C GLN A 777 13.16 -7.71 9.05
N ALA A 778 12.70 -6.48 8.79
CA ALA A 778 13.53 -5.41 8.24
C ALA A 778 14.72 -5.07 9.16
N TYR A 779 14.50 -5.00 10.47
CA TYR A 779 15.56 -4.75 11.44
C TYR A 779 16.59 -5.88 11.47
N SER A 780 16.17 -7.13 11.37
CA SER A 780 17.06 -8.30 11.38
C SER A 780 17.94 -8.43 10.13
N LEU A 781 17.50 -7.87 8.99
CA LEU A 781 18.22 -7.89 7.71
C LEU A 781 19.05 -6.63 7.45
N GLY A 782 18.97 -5.63 8.32
CA GLY A 782 19.67 -4.35 8.20
C GLY A 782 18.88 -3.26 7.47
N ALA A 783 19.27 -2.01 7.69
CA ALA A 783 18.54 -0.84 7.20
C ALA A 783 18.45 -0.75 5.67
N GLU A 784 19.42 -1.34 4.95
CA GLU A 784 19.45 -1.34 3.49
C GLU A 784 18.27 -2.11 2.87
N PHE A 785 17.82 -3.17 3.55
CA PHE A 785 16.72 -4.01 3.10
C PHE A 785 15.35 -3.61 3.65
N ALA A 786 15.31 -2.71 4.63
CA ALA A 786 14.07 -2.34 5.30
C ALA A 786 13.00 -1.78 4.34
N GLY A 787 13.38 -0.90 3.42
CA GLY A 787 12.47 -0.34 2.44
C GLY A 787 11.94 -1.36 1.43
N LYS A 788 12.80 -2.33 1.03
CA LYS A 788 12.44 -3.39 0.10
C LYS A 788 11.46 -4.38 0.73
N LEU A 789 11.67 -4.71 2.00
CA LEU A 789 10.82 -5.62 2.75
C LEU A 789 9.41 -5.04 2.97
N MET A 790 9.32 -3.75 3.25
CA MET A 790 8.04 -3.07 3.45
C MET A 790 7.20 -2.91 2.17
N ALA A 791 7.79 -3.10 0.99
CA ALA A 791 7.09 -3.08 -0.30
C ALA A 791 6.49 -4.45 -0.68
N LEU A 792 6.80 -5.52 0.07
CA LEU A 792 6.25 -6.84 -0.19
C LEU A 792 4.78 -6.93 0.24
N PRO A 793 3.90 -7.53 -0.57
CA PRO A 793 2.50 -7.75 -0.17
C PRO A 793 2.38 -8.74 1.00
N TYR A 794 3.20 -9.77 1.03
CA TYR A 794 3.39 -10.73 2.12
C TYR A 794 4.74 -11.43 1.95
N PHE A 795 5.20 -12.18 2.96
CA PHE A 795 6.47 -12.92 2.90
C PHE A 795 6.22 -14.39 2.55
N PRO A 796 6.51 -14.84 1.31
CA PRO A 796 6.26 -16.21 0.88
C PRO A 796 7.17 -17.23 1.59
N SER A 797 6.63 -18.40 1.91
CA SER A 797 7.35 -19.46 2.63
C SER A 797 8.02 -20.48 1.72
N ASN A 798 7.55 -20.64 0.50
CA ASN A 798 8.05 -21.60 -0.48
C ASN A 798 8.04 -21.04 -1.90
N ARG A 799 8.57 -21.83 -2.84
CA ARG A 799 8.71 -21.41 -4.24
C ARG A 799 7.38 -21.17 -4.92
N SER A 800 6.35 -21.98 -4.62
CA SER A 800 5.01 -21.75 -5.18
C SER A 800 4.41 -20.43 -4.72
N ALA A 801 4.46 -20.13 -3.43
CA ALA A 801 3.97 -18.86 -2.89
C ALA A 801 4.76 -17.66 -3.42
N LEU A 802 6.08 -17.80 -3.62
CA LEU A 802 6.91 -16.76 -4.20
C LEU A 802 6.54 -16.51 -5.66
N ALA A 803 6.43 -17.56 -6.47
CA ALA A 803 6.05 -17.41 -7.88
C ALA A 803 4.68 -16.77 -8.05
N MET A 804 3.69 -17.21 -7.28
CA MET A 804 2.34 -16.65 -7.29
C MET A 804 2.36 -15.17 -6.91
N MET A 805 3.05 -14.81 -5.85
CA MET A 805 3.16 -13.41 -5.40
C MET A 805 3.77 -12.50 -6.48
N LEU A 806 4.86 -12.93 -7.09
CA LEU A 806 5.56 -12.16 -8.14
C LEU A 806 4.71 -12.03 -9.41
N TRP A 807 4.04 -13.10 -9.81
CA TRP A 807 3.20 -13.16 -10.98
C TRP A 807 1.92 -12.32 -10.84
N GLU A 808 1.28 -12.38 -9.66
CA GLU A 808 0.11 -11.54 -9.34
C GLU A 808 0.46 -10.06 -9.31
N ASP A 809 1.57 -9.71 -8.66
CA ASP A 809 2.08 -8.34 -8.63
C ASP A 809 2.44 -7.82 -10.03
N ALA A 810 2.91 -8.70 -10.93
CA ALA A 810 3.17 -8.36 -12.33
C ALA A 810 1.89 -8.23 -13.19
N GLY A 811 0.71 -8.47 -12.63
CA GLY A 811 -0.57 -8.40 -13.35
C GLY A 811 -0.90 -9.66 -14.14
N LYS A 812 -0.42 -10.82 -13.71
CA LYS A 812 -0.67 -12.15 -14.26
C LYS A 812 -0.29 -12.28 -15.75
N PRO A 813 0.94 -11.91 -16.14
CA PRO A 813 1.37 -12.04 -17.53
C PRO A 813 1.41 -13.49 -17.99
N MET A 814 1.00 -13.74 -19.22
CA MET A 814 1.09 -15.09 -19.81
C MET A 814 2.55 -15.45 -20.07
N PRO A 815 3.02 -16.63 -19.63
CA PRO A 815 4.36 -17.10 -19.95
C PRO A 815 4.53 -17.38 -21.45
N GLU A 816 5.74 -17.29 -21.95
CA GLU A 816 6.06 -17.56 -23.37
C GLU A 816 6.05 -19.06 -23.70
N SER A 817 6.48 -19.89 -22.75
CA SER A 817 6.54 -21.35 -22.87
C SER A 817 5.16 -22.00 -22.62
N GLU A 818 4.84 -23.02 -23.37
CA GLU A 818 3.69 -23.91 -23.12
C GLU A 818 4.02 -25.12 -22.25
N LEU A 819 5.26 -25.18 -21.74
CA LEU A 819 5.75 -26.33 -20.95
C LEU A 819 5.04 -26.38 -19.59
N LEU A 820 4.62 -27.58 -19.18
CA LEU A 820 4.02 -27.78 -17.86
C LEU A 820 5.03 -28.51 -16.94
N TYR A 821 5.24 -28.00 -15.75
CA TYR A 821 6.06 -28.66 -14.75
C TYR A 821 5.34 -29.88 -14.19
N PRO A 822 5.94 -31.10 -14.23
CA PRO A 822 5.28 -32.33 -13.81
C PRO A 822 5.02 -32.40 -12.30
N ASP A 823 5.73 -31.63 -11.50
CA ASP A 823 5.60 -31.56 -10.04
C ASP A 823 4.68 -30.41 -9.57
N VAL A 824 4.13 -29.65 -10.49
CA VAL A 824 3.02 -28.73 -10.28
C VAL A 824 1.76 -29.39 -10.83
N GLY A 825 0.63 -29.35 -10.13
CA GLY A 825 -0.61 -30.00 -10.60
C GLY A 825 -1.01 -29.55 -12.02
N GLN A 826 -1.71 -30.43 -12.74
CA GLN A 826 -2.14 -30.22 -14.13
C GLN A 826 -3.66 -30.09 -14.26
N GLU A 827 -4.39 -30.03 -13.14
CA GLU A 827 -5.82 -29.79 -13.13
C GLU A 827 -6.15 -28.30 -13.39
N GLU A 828 -7.40 -27.99 -13.75
CA GLU A 828 -7.82 -26.61 -14.05
C GLU A 828 -7.53 -25.64 -12.89
N GLN A 829 -7.62 -26.10 -11.66
CA GLN A 829 -7.29 -25.33 -10.45
C GLN A 829 -5.79 -25.03 -10.28
N ASP A 830 -4.91 -25.79 -10.92
CA ASP A 830 -3.45 -25.65 -10.79
C ASP A 830 -2.84 -24.76 -11.89
N MET A 831 -3.62 -24.37 -12.88
CA MET A 831 -3.11 -23.64 -14.05
C MET A 831 -2.56 -22.26 -13.70
N ASP A 832 -3.11 -21.57 -12.72
CA ASP A 832 -2.55 -20.29 -12.25
C ASP A 832 -1.13 -20.50 -11.69
N LEU A 833 -0.91 -21.54 -10.91
CA LEU A 833 0.42 -21.87 -10.39
C LEU A 833 1.38 -22.33 -11.51
N GLN A 834 0.90 -23.07 -12.50
CA GLN A 834 1.67 -23.42 -13.68
C GLN A 834 2.12 -22.18 -14.46
N HIS A 835 1.22 -21.19 -14.64
CA HIS A 835 1.56 -19.93 -15.30
C HIS A 835 2.56 -19.10 -14.47
N ALA A 836 2.33 -19.00 -13.16
CA ALA A 836 3.20 -18.28 -12.26
C ALA A 836 4.61 -18.89 -12.21
N ALA A 837 4.71 -20.21 -12.12
CA ALA A 837 5.98 -20.95 -12.08
C ALA A 837 6.77 -20.75 -13.37
N ARG A 838 6.13 -20.93 -14.52
CA ARG A 838 6.77 -20.73 -15.83
C ARG A 838 7.25 -19.30 -16.02
N TRP A 839 6.37 -18.33 -15.77
CA TRP A 839 6.73 -16.93 -15.91
C TRP A 839 7.89 -16.52 -15.00
N ALA A 840 7.90 -17.01 -13.76
CA ALA A 840 8.98 -16.71 -12.82
C ALA A 840 10.31 -17.33 -13.23
N MET A 841 10.29 -18.53 -13.80
CA MET A 841 11.48 -19.22 -14.28
C MET A 841 12.00 -18.60 -15.59
N GLU A 842 11.14 -18.27 -16.55
CA GLU A 842 11.47 -17.61 -17.82
C GLU A 842 12.14 -16.25 -17.61
N ASN A 843 11.73 -15.53 -16.58
CA ASN A 843 12.32 -14.24 -16.22
C ASN A 843 13.48 -14.38 -15.21
N GLU A 844 13.92 -15.59 -14.93
CA GLU A 844 14.98 -15.89 -13.96
C GLU A 844 14.77 -15.25 -12.58
N LEU A 845 13.51 -15.13 -12.15
CA LEU A 845 13.16 -14.56 -10.85
C LEU A 845 13.39 -15.55 -9.71
N ILE A 846 13.26 -16.83 -10.02
CA ILE A 846 13.48 -17.94 -9.09
C ILE A 846 14.55 -18.83 -9.70
N PRO A 847 15.56 -19.24 -8.94
CA PRO A 847 16.68 -20.05 -9.48
C PRO A 847 16.19 -21.40 -10.00
N ASP A 848 16.76 -21.85 -11.11
CA ASP A 848 16.59 -23.20 -11.63
C ASP A 848 17.36 -24.19 -10.73
N LEU A 849 16.66 -25.21 -10.28
CA LEU A 849 17.21 -26.27 -9.42
C LEU A 849 17.37 -27.59 -10.18
N ASN A 850 17.15 -27.63 -11.49
CA ASN A 850 17.34 -28.81 -12.32
C ASN A 850 18.82 -28.93 -12.71
N ASP A 851 19.25 -30.17 -12.91
CA ASP A 851 20.62 -30.45 -13.36
C ASP A 851 20.85 -29.91 -14.78
N GLU A 852 22.09 -29.51 -15.06
CA GLU A 852 22.47 -28.99 -16.38
C GLU A 852 22.27 -30.06 -17.46
N GLY A 853 21.34 -29.83 -18.40
CA GLY A 853 20.98 -30.75 -19.47
C GLY A 853 19.71 -31.57 -19.22
N THR A 854 18.95 -31.27 -18.16
CA THR A 854 17.61 -31.88 -17.96
C THR A 854 16.72 -31.58 -19.17
N ALA A 855 16.04 -32.61 -19.69
CA ALA A 855 15.14 -32.44 -20.82
C ALA A 855 13.97 -31.52 -20.44
N PRO A 856 13.49 -30.63 -21.33
CA PRO A 856 12.43 -29.69 -20.99
C PRO A 856 11.19 -30.32 -20.38
N GLU A 857 10.77 -31.50 -20.84
CA GLU A 857 9.60 -32.24 -20.33
C GLU A 857 9.83 -32.92 -18.98
N GLU A 858 11.06 -32.98 -18.50
CA GLU A 858 11.44 -33.55 -17.19
C GLU A 858 11.76 -32.48 -16.15
N MET A 859 11.83 -31.21 -16.56
CA MET A 859 12.12 -30.08 -15.67
C MET A 859 11.07 -29.96 -14.58
N LYS A 860 11.50 -29.76 -13.35
CA LYS A 860 10.66 -29.58 -12.17
C LYS A 860 10.76 -28.16 -11.62
N PHE A 861 9.67 -27.69 -11.06
CA PHE A 861 9.60 -26.40 -10.40
C PHE A 861 9.98 -26.47 -8.92
N TYR A 862 9.79 -27.62 -8.28
CA TYR A 862 9.97 -27.83 -6.84
C TYR A 862 9.11 -26.87 -5.98
N PRO A 863 7.77 -26.88 -6.12
CA PRO A 863 6.85 -25.89 -5.56
C PRO A 863 6.94 -25.72 -4.04
N ASP A 864 7.19 -26.84 -3.32
CA ASP A 864 7.20 -26.88 -1.86
C ASP A 864 8.56 -26.52 -1.24
N ASN A 865 9.61 -26.36 -2.05
CA ASN A 865 10.91 -25.97 -1.54
C ASN A 865 10.84 -24.59 -0.87
N THR A 866 11.41 -24.50 0.33
CA THR A 866 11.46 -23.24 1.08
C THR A 866 12.33 -22.20 0.37
N VAL A 867 11.96 -20.94 0.48
CA VAL A 867 12.75 -19.81 -0.05
C VAL A 867 13.36 -19.01 1.10
N SER A 868 14.61 -18.61 0.95
CA SER A 868 15.24 -17.74 1.94
C SER A 868 14.71 -16.31 1.85
N LYS A 869 14.80 -15.56 2.96
CA LYS A 869 14.41 -14.14 2.96
C LYS A 869 15.17 -13.30 1.94
N ILE A 870 16.44 -13.63 1.73
CA ILE A 870 17.31 -12.95 0.77
C ILE A 870 16.85 -13.26 -0.66
N ASP A 871 16.52 -14.51 -0.95
CA ASP A 871 16.03 -14.91 -2.27
C ASP A 871 14.70 -14.25 -2.59
N VAL A 872 13.79 -14.16 -1.61
CA VAL A 872 12.51 -13.43 -1.77
C VAL A 872 12.76 -11.95 -2.10
N LEU A 873 13.65 -11.29 -1.38
CA LEU A 873 13.97 -9.87 -1.63
C LEU A 873 14.63 -9.65 -2.99
N ASN A 874 15.55 -10.54 -3.38
CA ASN A 874 16.22 -10.47 -4.67
C ASN A 874 15.24 -10.71 -5.82
N ALA A 875 14.39 -11.74 -5.69
CA ALA A 875 13.35 -12.04 -6.68
C ALA A 875 12.33 -10.89 -6.81
N TRP A 876 11.91 -10.33 -5.70
CA TRP A 876 11.01 -9.18 -5.67
C TRP A 876 11.64 -7.96 -6.35
N GLN A 877 12.88 -7.63 -6.02
CA GLN A 877 13.59 -6.52 -6.65
C GLN A 877 13.68 -6.72 -8.16
N LYS A 878 14.10 -7.91 -8.61
CA LYS A 878 14.24 -8.24 -10.04
C LYS A 878 12.88 -8.14 -10.76
N ALA A 879 11.80 -8.59 -10.12
CA ALA A 879 10.45 -8.46 -10.65
C ALA A 879 9.99 -6.99 -10.79
N GLN A 880 10.31 -6.13 -9.82
CA GLN A 880 10.02 -4.70 -9.92
C GLN A 880 10.84 -4.01 -11.03
N GLU A 881 12.08 -4.42 -11.23
CA GLU A 881 12.92 -3.94 -12.35
C GLU A 881 12.32 -4.38 -13.71
N LEU A 882 11.81 -5.60 -13.83
CA LEU A 882 11.10 -6.06 -15.03
C LEU A 882 9.84 -5.22 -15.30
N LYS A 883 9.05 -4.91 -14.27
CA LYS A 883 7.87 -4.04 -14.42
C LYS A 883 8.18 -2.62 -14.86
N GLN A 884 9.36 -2.09 -14.50
CA GLN A 884 9.79 -0.76 -14.93
C GLN A 884 10.28 -0.75 -16.37
N ASN A 885 10.73 -1.89 -16.88
CA ASN A 885 11.28 -2.04 -18.23
C ASN A 885 10.26 -2.59 -19.26
N ALA A 886 9.10 -3.06 -18.79
CA ALA A 886 7.98 -3.54 -19.62
C ALA A 886 7.00 -2.40 -19.93
#